data_7ca9f2ab9720a5807a9b5c5cc53744cb
#
_entry.id   7ca9f2ab9720a5807a9b5c5cc53744cb
#
_cell.length_a   1.000
_cell.length_b   1.000
_cell.length_c   1.000
_cell.angle_alpha   90.00
_cell.angle_beta   90.00
_cell.angle_gamma   90.00
#
_symmetry.space_group_name_H-M   'P 1'
#
loop_
_entity.id
_entity.type
_entity.pdbx_description
1 polymer ?
#
loop_
_entity_poly.entity_id
_entity_poly.type
_entity_poly.pdbx_seq_one_letter_code
_entity_poly.pdbx_strand_id
1 'polypeptide(L)'
;MQKSIPKDTAADLQTTVFYSAIDSTVLDADKQVVNLYGGAKVKYGEISLEANYIRLDWAKNEVYAIGTQDTLSKKMIGLPVFLQGSDKYDSDEIRYNFKTKRAIIKGIVTQQGEGFVQGKNVKKDEEENLYIRNAIYTTCNLTHPHFHIKASKIKVVGKKEIISGPFHFELNDIPLPIGLPFGFFPYSQPKEAGKSGIIMPTYGEEPNGRGFYLREGGYYWAASENIGIRFTGQIYSKGGWGLGANSQYNKRYRYAGSFNLAFNRNSNGDEFAPTKRTDFALQWSHTPRSSGNSSFSASVNIASNSYNQYNSFNTQQYLSNTIGSSVQYSRSFGQTVRTSINLRINQNTSTRVFDAGTDFNFGLNQFQPFKKKNSLGDRFIDQFRIGLDFSGGISMTNQIGDPYTRYEFDVYPRSSNALRGTIQKPFIPTGANDVPAGVIPVDASTLPILWEKAQTKFNYSIPLALPNLKLTKHINLTPGVSWSGNMYTRSYKYTYVAADSTVRIDTVGGLPKFNSQISFSASMNTRLFGTLRFKKGRLEAIRHTLVPSVSLSYTPDYSDPSFGYYQDVRINNRKFINADGKEQIGDIRRISTFDPRTMSYGGASGAISFGFQNTLEAKLKTKSDTASVLTEKVRILDNFGLNGSYNLLAKEYALSNIGFNLASRVKDFDINMGGSLDPYLYVADPLFFDIGRRTPDLMFSQGAGLARLQGFNFSIGRRFSAGKPKPKENKNASEAQMNQINRNLDDYVDWNVPWNFSFSYQFSMNKTGLASPQNISGLSFQGDVSLSEKWKFSVTSGFDFKYKGLTYTNMSVHRDLHCWEMNFNWTPIASPFYGRASNYSFDLRVKSSLLQDLKLSRRRSFYDKGGF
;
A
#
# COMPACT_ATOMS: atom_id res chain seq x y z
N MET A 1 -41.75 25.26 74.01
CA MET A 1 -41.64 26.32 73.01
C MET A 1 -40.16 26.65 72.81
N GLN A 2 -39.50 26.00 71.86
CA GLN A 2 -38.15 26.37 71.46
C GLN A 2 -38.27 27.41 70.37
N LYS A 3 -37.83 28.64 70.68
CA LYS A 3 -37.72 29.71 69.68
C LYS A 3 -36.60 29.30 68.67
N SER A 4 -37.00 29.17 67.47
CA SER A 4 -36.06 29.02 66.31
C SER A 4 -35.34 30.34 66.07
N ILE A 5 -34.04 30.34 66.15
CA ILE A 5 -33.17 31.46 65.80
C ILE A 5 -33.25 31.56 64.20
N PRO A 6 -33.50 32.77 63.69
CA PRO A 6 -33.48 32.93 62.20
C PRO A 6 -32.10 32.69 61.73
N LYS A 7 -32.01 31.76 60.71
CA LYS A 7 -30.82 31.47 59.99
C LYS A 7 -30.45 32.71 59.17
N ASP A 8 -29.34 33.33 59.51
CA ASP A 8 -28.77 34.46 58.80
C ASP A 8 -28.44 34.01 57.37
N THR A 9 -29.17 34.48 56.36
CA THR A 9 -28.96 34.26 54.95
C THR A 9 -27.98 35.29 54.38
N ALA A 10 -26.84 35.47 55.03
CA ALA A 10 -25.68 36.03 54.36
C ALA A 10 -25.17 34.99 53.40
N ALA A 11 -25.30 35.22 52.11
CA ALA A 11 -24.81 34.34 51.08
C ALA A 11 -23.26 34.30 51.15
N ASP A 12 -22.74 33.29 51.83
CA ASP A 12 -21.32 33.07 51.98
C ASP A 12 -20.71 32.85 50.61
N LEU A 13 -19.75 33.65 50.25
CA LEU A 13 -18.81 33.36 49.17
C LEU A 13 -18.14 32.03 49.51
N GLN A 14 -18.18 31.09 48.61
CA GLN A 14 -17.72 29.72 48.83
C GLN A 14 -16.19 29.61 49.14
N THR A 15 -15.41 30.67 48.85
CA THR A 15 -13.98 30.77 49.11
C THR A 15 -13.57 32.21 49.39
N THR A 16 -12.40 32.37 50.04
CA THR A 16 -11.79 33.68 50.30
C THR A 16 -11.35 34.38 49.04
N VAL A 17 -11.64 35.67 48.90
CA VAL A 17 -11.14 36.50 47.78
C VAL A 17 -9.82 37.11 48.19
N PHE A 18 -8.76 36.82 47.41
CA PHE A 18 -7.46 37.46 47.56
C PHE A 18 -7.33 38.60 46.56
N TYR A 19 -6.85 39.74 46.97
CA TYR A 19 -6.58 40.86 46.07
C TYR A 19 -5.27 41.55 46.41
N SER A 20 -4.62 42.11 45.43
CA SER A 20 -3.39 42.88 45.57
C SER A 20 -3.28 43.92 44.46
N ALA A 21 -2.55 44.96 44.70
CA ALA A 21 -2.20 46.00 43.74
C ALA A 21 -0.76 46.44 43.96
N ILE A 22 -0.08 46.91 42.90
CA ILE A 22 1.29 47.39 43.02
C ILE A 22 1.33 48.84 43.50
N ASP A 23 0.46 49.74 42.98
CA ASP A 23 0.52 51.16 43.28
C ASP A 23 -0.28 51.51 44.53
N SER A 24 -1.59 51.26 44.56
CA SER A 24 -2.41 51.59 45.72
C SER A 24 -3.69 50.74 45.81
N THR A 25 -4.16 50.56 47.04
CA THR A 25 -5.43 49.94 47.34
C THR A 25 -6.24 50.94 48.18
N VAL A 26 -7.41 51.36 47.70
CA VAL A 26 -8.31 52.29 48.35
C VAL A 26 -9.59 51.58 48.75
N LEU A 27 -9.88 51.54 50.08
CA LEU A 27 -11.07 50.92 50.60
C LEU A 27 -12.07 52.05 51.03
N ASP A 28 -13.26 52.04 50.47
CA ASP A 28 -14.40 52.81 50.86
C ASP A 28 -15.31 51.91 51.71
N ALA A 29 -15.18 52.00 52.99
CA ALA A 29 -15.90 51.12 53.92
C ALA A 29 -17.42 51.37 53.94
N ASP A 30 -17.86 52.62 53.75
CA ASP A 30 -19.28 52.98 53.73
C ASP A 30 -20.03 52.42 52.54
N LYS A 31 -19.34 52.40 51.40
CA LYS A 31 -19.89 51.87 50.19
C LYS A 31 -19.52 50.38 49.92
N GLN A 32 -18.71 49.76 50.75
CA GLN A 32 -18.18 48.40 50.63
C GLN A 32 -17.46 48.15 49.26
N VAL A 33 -16.63 49.12 48.84
CA VAL A 33 -15.93 49.12 47.60
C VAL A 33 -14.44 49.17 47.83
N VAL A 34 -13.70 48.30 47.12
CA VAL A 34 -12.25 48.33 47.09
C VAL A 34 -11.78 48.68 45.66
N ASN A 35 -10.96 49.72 45.54
CA ASN A 35 -10.33 50.10 44.28
C ASN A 35 -8.85 49.73 44.31
N LEU A 36 -8.38 49.01 43.29
CA LEU A 36 -7.01 48.52 43.15
C LEU A 36 -6.37 49.19 41.93
N TYR A 37 -5.22 49.80 42.11
CA TYR A 37 -4.51 50.55 41.09
C TYR A 37 -3.11 49.99 40.84
N GLY A 38 -2.72 49.92 39.58
CA GLY A 38 -1.40 49.45 39.13
C GLY A 38 -1.22 47.93 39.29
N GLY A 39 -1.22 47.19 38.19
CA GLY A 39 -1.01 45.74 38.19
C GLY A 39 -1.91 44.99 39.19
N ALA A 40 -3.15 45.39 39.27
CA ALA A 40 -4.13 44.84 40.23
C ALA A 40 -4.44 43.37 39.88
N LYS A 41 -4.54 42.55 40.93
CA LYS A 41 -4.86 41.11 40.84
C LYS A 41 -5.96 40.76 41.85
N VAL A 42 -6.93 39.98 41.37
CA VAL A 42 -7.99 39.41 42.21
C VAL A 42 -8.08 37.93 41.96
N LYS A 43 -8.06 37.13 43.01
CA LYS A 43 -8.18 35.66 42.90
C LYS A 43 -9.34 35.18 43.78
N TYR A 44 -10.20 34.36 43.16
CA TYR A 44 -11.36 33.77 43.84
C TYR A 44 -11.48 32.30 43.37
N GLY A 45 -11.06 31.36 44.21
CA GLY A 45 -11.00 29.94 43.85
C GLY A 45 -10.08 29.68 42.64
N GLU A 46 -10.65 29.16 41.56
CA GLU A 46 -9.94 28.91 40.27
C GLU A 46 -9.96 30.13 39.33
N ILE A 47 -10.60 31.21 39.74
CA ILE A 47 -10.71 32.45 38.96
C ILE A 47 -9.59 33.38 39.34
N SER A 48 -8.87 33.93 38.37
CA SER A 48 -7.90 35.00 38.54
C SER A 48 -8.20 36.12 37.54
N LEU A 49 -8.24 37.36 38.00
CA LEU A 49 -8.42 38.54 37.19
C LEU A 49 -7.24 39.50 37.44
N GLU A 50 -6.57 39.87 36.38
CA GLU A 50 -5.46 40.80 36.39
C GLU A 50 -5.79 41.99 35.50
N ALA A 51 -5.57 43.20 35.95
CA ALA A 51 -5.74 44.44 35.18
C ALA A 51 -4.97 45.62 35.82
N ASN A 52 -4.85 46.74 35.10
CA ASN A 52 -4.24 47.92 35.69
C ASN A 52 -5.15 48.59 36.68
N TYR A 53 -6.47 48.52 36.51
CA TYR A 53 -7.44 48.99 37.46
C TYR A 53 -8.52 47.93 37.72
N ILE A 54 -8.77 47.62 39.00
CA ILE A 54 -9.85 46.71 39.40
C ILE A 54 -10.64 47.34 40.53
N ARG A 55 -11.98 47.36 40.40
CA ARG A 55 -12.93 47.76 41.42
C ARG A 55 -13.73 46.55 41.90
N LEU A 56 -13.67 46.25 43.15
CA LEU A 56 -14.50 45.26 43.86
C LEU A 56 -15.63 45.92 44.54
N ASP A 57 -16.87 45.59 44.25
CA ASP A 57 -18.08 46.06 44.87
C ASP A 57 -18.73 44.89 45.65
N TRP A 58 -18.52 44.88 46.98
CA TRP A 58 -18.99 43.77 47.80
C TRP A 58 -20.50 43.78 47.96
N ALA A 59 -21.12 45.01 48.04
CA ALA A 59 -22.56 45.13 48.14
C ALA A 59 -23.29 44.51 46.92
N LYS A 60 -22.69 44.59 45.73
CA LYS A 60 -23.25 44.05 44.52
C LYS A 60 -22.67 42.66 44.10
N ASN A 61 -21.68 42.17 44.83
CA ASN A 61 -20.90 40.99 44.51
C ASN A 61 -20.26 41.07 43.10
N GLU A 62 -19.76 42.25 42.74
CA GLU A 62 -19.32 42.55 41.38
C GLU A 62 -17.86 42.99 41.35
N VAL A 63 -17.12 42.51 40.37
CA VAL A 63 -15.80 43.02 40.01
C VAL A 63 -15.86 43.71 38.66
N TYR A 64 -15.27 44.88 38.58
CA TYR A 64 -15.07 45.64 37.35
C TYR A 64 -13.60 45.86 37.12
N ALA A 65 -13.10 45.54 35.90
CA ALA A 65 -11.70 45.70 35.53
C ALA A 65 -11.57 46.39 34.17
N ILE A 66 -10.56 47.24 34.05
CA ILE A 66 -10.22 47.98 32.84
C ILE A 66 -8.73 48.28 32.80
N GLY A 67 -8.15 48.44 31.62
CA GLY A 67 -6.82 49.01 31.45
C GLY A 67 -6.79 50.53 31.68
N THR A 68 -5.61 51.10 31.78
CA THR A 68 -5.39 52.55 31.81
C THR A 68 -4.68 53.04 30.59
N GLN A 69 -4.94 54.28 30.18
CA GLN A 69 -4.28 54.86 29.03
C GLN A 69 -2.88 55.36 29.45
N ASP A 70 -1.84 54.90 28.79
CA ASP A 70 -0.50 55.39 28.97
C ASP A 70 -0.39 56.83 28.46
N THR A 71 0.13 57.72 29.26
CA THR A 71 0.21 59.17 29.00
C THR A 71 1.17 59.48 27.84
N LEU A 72 2.19 58.65 27.61
CA LEU A 72 3.20 58.84 26.59
C LEU A 72 2.82 58.23 25.25
N SER A 73 2.39 56.96 25.24
CA SER A 73 2.08 56.25 24.03
C SER A 73 0.62 56.35 23.57
N LYS A 74 -0.28 56.90 24.39
CA LYS A 74 -1.73 56.95 24.22
C LYS A 74 -2.40 55.59 24.03
N LYS A 75 -1.67 54.50 24.24
CA LYS A 75 -2.16 53.13 24.15
C LYS A 75 -2.76 52.69 25.50
N MET A 76 -3.76 51.82 25.44
CA MET A 76 -4.26 51.15 26.64
C MET A 76 -3.25 50.11 27.11
N ILE A 77 -2.84 50.18 28.36
CA ILE A 77 -1.92 49.25 29.03
C ILE A 77 -2.60 48.55 30.19
N GLY A 78 -2.12 47.36 30.55
CA GLY A 78 -2.68 46.59 31.66
C GLY A 78 -4.14 46.21 31.45
N LEU A 79 -4.50 45.83 30.23
CA LEU A 79 -5.85 45.34 29.88
C LEU A 79 -6.24 44.15 30.74
N PRO A 80 -7.53 43.95 31.06
CA PRO A 80 -8.00 42.86 31.87
C PRO A 80 -7.72 41.50 31.26
N VAL A 81 -7.13 40.60 32.03
CA VAL A 81 -6.90 39.20 31.74
C VAL A 81 -7.65 38.37 32.75
N PHE A 82 -8.67 37.67 32.32
CA PHE A 82 -9.48 36.79 33.16
C PHE A 82 -9.11 35.32 32.88
N LEU A 83 -8.77 34.61 33.94
CA LEU A 83 -8.42 33.17 33.88
C LEU A 83 -9.46 32.39 34.69
N GLN A 84 -9.99 31.33 34.12
CA GLN A 84 -10.88 30.40 34.80
C GLN A 84 -10.47 28.97 34.45
N GLY A 85 -9.80 28.27 35.35
CA GLY A 85 -9.19 26.97 35.08
C GLY A 85 -8.13 27.10 33.97
N SER A 86 -8.32 26.39 32.83
CA SER A 86 -7.45 26.44 31.66
C SER A 86 -7.80 27.57 30.68
N ASP A 87 -8.93 28.22 30.83
CA ASP A 87 -9.44 29.19 29.85
C ASP A 87 -8.93 30.60 30.18
N LYS A 88 -8.37 31.25 29.17
CA LYS A 88 -7.87 32.62 29.21
C LYS A 88 -8.74 33.54 28.35
N TYR A 89 -9.13 34.65 28.90
CA TYR A 89 -9.92 35.69 28.25
C TYR A 89 -9.18 37.03 28.36
N ASP A 90 -8.65 37.51 27.26
CA ASP A 90 -8.09 38.84 27.14
C ASP A 90 -9.24 39.80 26.74
N SER A 91 -9.40 40.95 27.39
CA SER A 91 -10.53 41.85 27.17
C SER A 91 -10.14 43.33 27.37
N ASP A 92 -10.95 44.25 26.81
CA ASP A 92 -10.79 45.67 27.03
C ASP A 92 -11.39 46.10 28.36
N GLU A 93 -12.54 45.52 28.70
CA GLU A 93 -13.30 45.78 29.91
C GLU A 93 -14.06 44.54 30.34
N ILE A 94 -14.05 44.20 31.60
CA ILE A 94 -14.81 43.10 32.18
C ILE A 94 -15.59 43.51 33.43
N ARG A 95 -16.82 43.08 33.49
CA ARG A 95 -17.70 43.16 34.65
C ARG A 95 -18.20 41.77 34.96
N TYR A 96 -17.89 41.23 36.12
CA TYR A 96 -18.20 39.87 36.53
C TYR A 96 -18.87 39.87 37.89
N ASN A 97 -19.97 39.14 38.03
CA ASN A 97 -20.68 38.98 39.28
C ASN A 97 -20.38 37.62 39.90
N PHE A 98 -19.76 37.59 41.06
CA PHE A 98 -19.34 36.37 41.76
C PHE A 98 -20.49 35.47 42.20
N LYS A 99 -21.66 36.08 42.60
CA LYS A 99 -22.84 35.35 43.06
C LYS A 99 -23.59 34.67 41.92
N THR A 100 -23.83 35.37 40.84
CA THR A 100 -24.61 34.88 39.70
C THR A 100 -23.73 34.24 38.62
N LYS A 101 -22.38 34.31 38.78
CA LYS A 101 -21.39 33.85 37.79
C LYS A 101 -21.56 34.47 36.40
N ARG A 102 -22.34 35.53 36.24
CA ARG A 102 -22.60 36.24 34.99
C ARG A 102 -21.52 37.27 34.71
N ALA A 103 -21.20 37.44 33.45
CA ALA A 103 -20.23 38.45 32.99
C ALA A 103 -20.76 39.26 31.82
N ILE A 104 -20.32 40.53 31.74
CA ILE A 104 -20.39 41.39 30.56
C ILE A 104 -18.95 41.76 30.21
N ILE A 105 -18.52 41.48 29.01
CA ILE A 105 -17.13 41.66 28.57
C ILE A 105 -17.16 42.44 27.27
N LYS A 106 -16.28 43.45 27.15
CA LYS A 106 -16.06 44.20 25.92
C LYS A 106 -14.69 43.83 25.33
N GLY A 107 -14.61 43.67 24.01
CA GLY A 107 -13.37 43.44 23.33
C GLY A 107 -12.71 42.11 23.70
N ILE A 108 -13.46 41.02 23.73
CA ILE A 108 -12.90 39.72 24.13
C ILE A 108 -12.08 39.06 22.99
N VAL A 109 -10.92 38.51 23.37
CA VAL A 109 -10.19 37.52 22.56
C VAL A 109 -9.98 36.31 23.46
N THR A 110 -10.50 35.18 23.01
CA THR A 110 -10.34 33.91 23.73
C THR A 110 -9.95 32.79 22.77
N GLN A 111 -9.03 31.96 23.23
CA GLN A 111 -8.68 30.76 22.50
C GLN A 111 -9.65 29.65 22.87
N GLN A 112 -10.28 29.07 21.86
CA GLN A 112 -11.22 27.96 22.02
C GLN A 112 -10.73 26.79 21.15
N GLY A 113 -10.03 25.88 21.79
CA GLY A 113 -9.36 24.76 21.07
C GLY A 113 -8.24 25.24 20.15
N GLU A 114 -8.35 24.92 18.85
CA GLU A 114 -7.40 25.40 17.83
C GLU A 114 -7.76 26.79 17.28
N GLY A 115 -8.92 27.34 17.64
CA GLY A 115 -9.43 28.60 17.10
C GLY A 115 -9.43 29.73 18.13
N PHE A 116 -9.49 30.95 17.63
CA PHE A 116 -9.63 32.16 18.37
C PHE A 116 -11.01 32.78 18.09
N VAL A 117 -11.73 33.05 19.14
CA VAL A 117 -13.00 33.80 19.06
C VAL A 117 -12.74 35.20 19.54
N GLN A 118 -13.06 36.16 18.67
CA GLN A 118 -13.02 37.58 19.01
C GLN A 118 -14.43 38.14 18.99
N GLY A 119 -14.76 38.99 19.95
CA GLY A 119 -16.11 39.57 20.04
C GLY A 119 -16.11 40.94 20.62
N LYS A 120 -16.92 41.85 20.04
CA LYS A 120 -17.02 43.22 20.52
C LYS A 120 -17.80 43.30 21.84
N ASN A 121 -18.89 42.56 21.98
CA ASN A 121 -19.71 42.49 23.18
C ASN A 121 -20.05 41.03 23.49
N VAL A 122 -19.73 40.61 24.69
CA VAL A 122 -19.93 39.23 25.15
C VAL A 122 -20.69 39.23 26.46
N LYS A 123 -21.67 38.33 26.54
CA LYS A 123 -22.36 38.01 27.82
C LYS A 123 -22.05 36.55 28.16
N LYS A 124 -21.68 36.32 29.40
CA LYS A 124 -21.57 34.98 29.99
C LYS A 124 -22.77 34.78 30.92
N ASP A 125 -23.44 33.64 30.80
CA ASP A 125 -24.52 33.26 31.68
C ASP A 125 -24.03 32.34 32.83
N GLU A 126 -24.96 31.93 33.69
CA GLU A 126 -24.73 31.10 34.85
C GLU A 126 -24.30 29.66 34.52
N GLU A 127 -24.74 29.17 33.34
CA GLU A 127 -24.43 27.85 32.80
C GLU A 127 -23.13 27.84 31.99
N GLU A 128 -22.33 28.91 32.06
CA GLU A 128 -21.08 29.10 31.30
C GLU A 128 -21.25 29.23 29.77
N ASN A 129 -22.47 29.47 29.27
CA ASN A 129 -22.67 29.79 27.87
C ASN A 129 -22.19 31.22 27.57
N LEU A 130 -21.52 31.39 26.43
CA LEU A 130 -21.09 32.70 25.94
C LEU A 130 -22.00 33.15 24.79
N TYR A 131 -22.52 34.36 24.87
CA TYR A 131 -23.28 35.01 23.81
C TYR A 131 -22.46 36.16 23.26
N ILE A 132 -22.05 36.05 22.00
CA ILE A 132 -21.13 37.00 21.38
C ILE A 132 -21.84 37.69 20.23
N ARG A 133 -21.76 39.01 20.18
CA ARG A 133 -22.30 39.83 19.09
C ARG A 133 -21.14 40.34 18.22
N ASN A 134 -21.32 40.33 16.89
CA ASN A 134 -20.29 40.71 15.93
C ASN A 134 -18.99 39.90 16.17
N ALA A 135 -19.13 38.61 16.13
CA ALA A 135 -18.07 37.67 16.43
C ALA A 135 -17.21 37.38 15.20
N ILE A 136 -15.95 37.24 15.43
CA ILE A 136 -14.96 36.76 14.47
C ILE A 136 -14.41 35.45 15.00
N TYR A 137 -14.46 34.42 14.18
CA TYR A 137 -13.81 33.13 14.46
C TYR A 137 -12.68 32.89 13.45
N THR A 138 -11.49 32.62 13.94
CA THR A 138 -10.33 32.33 13.12
C THR A 138 -9.43 31.34 13.82
N THR A 139 -8.63 30.60 13.04
CA THR A 139 -7.55 29.77 13.56
C THR A 139 -6.18 30.41 13.37
N CYS A 140 -6.16 31.65 12.90
CA CYS A 140 -4.98 32.48 12.79
C CYS A 140 -4.76 33.25 14.11
N ASN A 141 -3.54 33.18 14.65
CA ASN A 141 -3.19 33.81 15.93
C ASN A 141 -2.69 35.26 15.79
N LEU A 142 -2.84 35.85 14.59
CA LEU A 142 -2.48 37.25 14.35
C LEU A 142 -3.59 38.18 14.80
N THR A 143 -3.20 39.38 15.21
CA THR A 143 -4.15 40.46 15.53
C THR A 143 -5.04 40.85 14.36
N HIS A 144 -4.52 40.80 13.15
CA HIS A 144 -5.26 40.85 11.89
C HIS A 144 -5.14 39.49 11.19
N PRO A 145 -6.15 38.63 11.37
CA PRO A 145 -6.07 37.28 10.81
C PRO A 145 -6.19 37.29 9.27
N HIS A 146 -5.40 36.45 8.60
CA HIS A 146 -5.44 36.31 7.15
C HIS A 146 -6.83 35.87 6.63
N PHE A 147 -7.59 35.17 7.45
CA PHE A 147 -8.95 34.77 7.17
C PHE A 147 -9.74 34.65 8.47
N HIS A 148 -11.01 34.91 8.38
CA HIS A 148 -11.92 34.71 9.49
C HIS A 148 -13.36 34.48 9.03
N ILE A 149 -14.13 33.85 9.90
CA ILE A 149 -15.58 33.76 9.77
C ILE A 149 -16.16 34.89 10.61
N LYS A 150 -16.88 35.77 9.95
CA LYS A 150 -17.59 36.87 10.62
C LYS A 150 -19.05 36.49 10.79
N ALA A 151 -19.49 36.46 12.03
CA ALA A 151 -20.83 36.08 12.39
C ALA A 151 -21.55 37.20 13.12
N SER A 152 -22.81 37.42 12.80
CA SER A 152 -23.63 38.44 13.48
C SER A 152 -23.82 38.10 14.95
N LYS A 153 -23.99 36.84 15.27
CA LYS A 153 -24.18 36.32 16.64
C LYS A 153 -23.59 34.91 16.74
N ILE A 154 -22.93 34.63 17.86
CA ILE A 154 -22.44 33.29 18.21
C ILE A 154 -22.91 32.95 19.62
N LYS A 155 -23.34 31.73 19.85
CA LYS A 155 -23.56 31.12 21.15
C LYS A 155 -22.58 29.95 21.30
N VAL A 156 -21.71 30.02 22.31
CA VAL A 156 -20.86 28.88 22.72
C VAL A 156 -21.58 28.18 23.88
N VAL A 157 -21.90 26.91 23.70
CA VAL A 157 -22.67 26.11 24.67
C VAL A 157 -21.72 25.20 25.43
N GLY A 158 -21.46 25.54 26.70
CA GLY A 158 -20.85 24.64 27.70
C GLY A 158 -19.66 23.83 27.24
N LYS A 159 -18.72 24.38 26.44
CA LYS A 159 -17.57 23.67 25.87
C LYS A 159 -17.93 22.46 24.97
N LYS A 160 -19.15 22.39 24.44
CA LYS A 160 -19.64 21.31 23.60
C LYS A 160 -19.69 21.71 22.12
N GLU A 161 -20.29 22.85 21.83
CA GLU A 161 -20.55 23.30 20.47
C GLU A 161 -20.64 24.82 20.36
N ILE A 162 -20.40 25.34 19.16
CA ILE A 162 -20.53 26.74 18.82
C ILE A 162 -21.67 26.86 17.80
N ILE A 163 -22.71 27.56 18.14
CA ILE A 163 -23.87 27.83 17.29
C ILE A 163 -23.73 29.24 16.73
N SER A 164 -23.74 29.40 15.44
CA SER A 164 -23.64 30.68 14.75
C SER A 164 -24.95 31.04 14.09
N GLY A 165 -25.33 32.33 14.17
CA GLY A 165 -26.32 32.95 13.30
C GLY A 165 -25.75 33.18 11.90
N PRO A 166 -26.34 34.07 11.08
CA PRO A 166 -25.82 34.34 9.76
C PRO A 166 -24.33 34.69 9.78
N PHE A 167 -23.55 33.99 8.97
CA PHE A 167 -22.11 34.19 8.91
C PHE A 167 -21.62 34.14 7.45
N HIS A 168 -20.48 34.80 7.22
CA HIS A 168 -19.76 34.73 5.94
C HIS A 168 -18.26 34.66 6.21
N PHE A 169 -17.55 34.17 5.22
CA PHE A 169 -16.11 34.05 5.25
C PHE A 169 -15.45 35.30 4.67
N GLU A 170 -14.48 35.85 5.36
CA GLU A 170 -13.64 36.98 4.93
C GLU A 170 -12.17 36.54 4.78
N LEU A 171 -11.55 36.95 3.68
CA LEU A 171 -10.12 36.73 3.41
C LEU A 171 -9.44 38.11 3.33
N ASN A 172 -8.53 38.41 4.24
CA ASN A 172 -7.92 39.74 4.37
C ASN A 172 -8.99 40.87 4.39
N ASP A 173 -10.03 40.69 5.20
CA ASP A 173 -11.17 41.61 5.34
C ASP A 173 -12.03 41.78 4.09
N ILE A 174 -11.79 41.00 3.02
CA ILE A 174 -12.61 40.97 1.82
C ILE A 174 -13.68 39.87 1.98
N PRO A 175 -14.98 40.22 1.97
CA PRO A 175 -16.03 39.24 2.11
C PRO A 175 -16.12 38.36 0.84
N LEU A 176 -16.08 37.06 1.03
CA LEU A 176 -16.29 36.10 -0.05
C LEU A 176 -17.78 35.74 -0.14
N PRO A 177 -18.27 35.38 -1.33
CA PRO A 177 -19.69 35.01 -1.54
C PRO A 177 -19.99 33.61 -0.97
N ILE A 178 -19.39 33.29 0.18
CA ILE A 178 -19.54 32.03 0.94
C ILE A 178 -20.11 32.41 2.29
N GLY A 179 -21.41 32.20 2.45
CA GLY A 179 -22.10 32.46 3.70
C GLY A 179 -23.29 31.53 3.88
N LEU A 180 -23.65 31.31 5.13
CA LEU A 180 -24.80 30.49 5.50
C LEU A 180 -25.65 31.24 6.54
N PRO A 181 -26.99 31.01 6.60
CA PRO A 181 -27.87 31.64 7.54
C PRO A 181 -27.65 31.21 8.97
N PHE A 182 -27.05 30.02 9.19
CA PHE A 182 -26.67 29.51 10.50
C PHE A 182 -25.61 28.40 10.32
N GLY A 183 -24.90 28.08 11.41
CA GLY A 183 -23.91 27.01 11.44
C GLY A 183 -23.70 26.43 12.81
N PHE A 184 -23.25 25.18 12.83
CA PHE A 184 -22.83 24.50 14.05
C PHE A 184 -21.35 24.11 13.87
N PHE A 185 -20.50 24.55 14.79
CA PHE A 185 -19.09 24.26 14.78
C PHE A 185 -18.76 23.45 16.03
N PRO A 186 -18.01 22.35 15.90
CA PRO A 186 -17.62 21.59 17.06
C PRO A 186 -16.65 22.40 17.92
N TYR A 187 -16.86 22.36 19.23
CA TYR A 187 -15.88 22.83 20.18
C TYR A 187 -14.72 21.82 20.18
N SER A 188 -13.51 22.28 19.91
CA SER A 188 -12.35 21.41 19.83
C SER A 188 -12.02 20.83 21.20
N GLN A 189 -12.50 19.62 21.45
CA GLN A 189 -11.94 18.77 22.50
C GLN A 189 -11.15 17.62 21.87
N PRO A 190 -10.10 17.08 22.55
CA PRO A 190 -9.36 15.95 22.04
C PRO A 190 -10.29 14.76 21.85
N LYS A 191 -10.54 14.43 20.59
CA LYS A 191 -11.03 13.16 20.02
C LYS A 191 -12.02 12.34 20.86
N GLU A 192 -13.16 12.85 21.14
CA GLU A 192 -14.36 12.04 21.26
C GLU A 192 -14.97 11.88 19.87
N ALA A 193 -15.72 10.77 19.63
CA ALA A 193 -16.26 10.33 18.34
C ALA A 193 -16.65 11.46 17.39
N GLY A 194 -16.34 11.29 16.10
CA GLY A 194 -16.65 12.26 15.05
C GLY A 194 -18.10 12.73 15.10
N LYS A 195 -18.35 14.02 14.86
CA LYS A 195 -19.70 14.58 14.78
C LYS A 195 -20.15 14.62 13.34
N SER A 196 -21.44 14.34 13.11
CA SER A 196 -22.08 14.47 11.79
C SER A 196 -22.10 15.93 11.35
N GLY A 197 -21.94 16.17 10.04
CA GLY A 197 -21.93 17.52 9.49
C GLY A 197 -21.91 17.57 7.98
N ILE A 198 -22.10 18.77 7.43
CA ILE A 198 -22.08 19.04 6.00
C ILE A 198 -20.64 19.12 5.51
N ILE A 199 -20.36 18.50 4.37
CA ILE A 199 -19.08 18.57 3.66
C ILE A 199 -19.24 19.61 2.57
N MET A 200 -18.40 20.66 2.61
CA MET A 200 -18.40 21.69 1.59
C MET A 200 -17.83 21.14 0.27
N PRO A 201 -18.49 21.41 -0.86
CA PRO A 201 -18.01 20.97 -2.16
C PRO A 201 -16.75 21.73 -2.58
N THR A 202 -15.85 21.04 -3.28
CA THR A 202 -14.78 21.69 -4.02
C THR A 202 -15.32 22.15 -5.37
N TYR A 203 -14.94 23.34 -5.80
CA TYR A 203 -15.34 23.92 -7.07
C TYR A 203 -14.12 24.14 -7.97
N GLY A 204 -14.34 24.15 -9.26
CA GLY A 204 -13.31 24.39 -10.25
C GLY A 204 -13.85 24.23 -11.66
N GLU A 205 -12.95 24.28 -12.62
CA GLU A 205 -13.25 24.16 -14.04
C GLU A 205 -12.40 23.09 -14.69
N GLU A 206 -13.01 22.28 -15.54
CA GLU A 206 -12.35 21.36 -16.47
C GLU A 206 -12.55 21.89 -17.90
N PRO A 207 -11.66 22.76 -18.40
CA PRO A 207 -11.94 23.58 -19.61
C PRO A 207 -12.17 22.73 -20.87
N ASN A 208 -11.55 21.57 -20.98
CA ASN A 208 -11.65 20.69 -22.15
C ASN A 208 -12.48 19.42 -21.92
N GLY A 209 -13.31 19.42 -20.90
CA GLY A 209 -14.07 18.23 -20.53
C GLY A 209 -15.49 18.58 -20.13
N ARG A 210 -15.76 18.46 -18.83
CA ARG A 210 -17.10 18.56 -18.25
C ARG A 210 -17.52 19.97 -17.82
N GLY A 211 -16.66 20.98 -18.00
CA GLY A 211 -16.92 22.38 -17.64
C GLY A 211 -16.72 22.66 -16.15
N PHE A 212 -17.49 23.60 -15.61
CA PHE A 212 -17.46 23.89 -14.18
C PHE A 212 -17.99 22.73 -13.36
N TYR A 213 -17.40 22.50 -12.19
CA TYR A 213 -17.80 21.42 -11.30
C TYR A 213 -17.97 21.86 -9.84
N LEU A 214 -18.87 21.17 -9.17
CA LEU A 214 -18.92 21.04 -7.72
C LEU A 214 -18.72 19.56 -7.40
N ARG A 215 -17.66 19.22 -6.63
CA ARG A 215 -17.30 17.84 -6.30
C ARG A 215 -17.10 17.65 -4.81
N GLU A 216 -17.27 16.40 -4.35
CA GLU A 216 -17.00 15.96 -2.98
C GLU A 216 -17.82 16.70 -1.91
N GLY A 217 -18.86 17.45 -2.30
CA GLY A 217 -19.81 18.01 -1.38
C GLY A 217 -20.82 16.98 -0.89
N GLY A 218 -21.31 17.14 0.36
CA GLY A 218 -22.28 16.20 0.87
C GLY A 218 -22.46 16.21 2.38
N TYR A 219 -22.61 15.04 2.98
CA TYR A 219 -22.86 14.89 4.40
C TYR A 219 -22.01 13.78 5.02
N TYR A 220 -21.34 14.11 6.12
CA TYR A 220 -20.66 13.13 6.95
C TYR A 220 -21.61 12.69 8.07
N TRP A 221 -21.88 11.41 8.15
CA TRP A 221 -22.69 10.80 9.18
C TRP A 221 -21.81 9.99 10.13
N ALA A 222 -21.70 10.46 11.37
CA ALA A 222 -21.10 9.72 12.46
C ALA A 222 -22.11 8.70 12.99
N ALA A 223 -22.24 7.56 12.29
CA ALA A 223 -23.24 6.55 12.63
C ALA A 223 -23.00 5.89 14.01
N SER A 224 -21.74 5.77 14.40
CA SER A 224 -21.32 5.33 15.74
C SER A 224 -19.87 5.77 16.03
N GLU A 225 -19.40 5.52 17.25
CA GLU A 225 -17.98 5.78 17.62
C GLU A 225 -16.97 5.04 16.74
N ASN A 226 -17.38 3.96 16.11
CA ASN A 226 -16.51 3.11 15.31
C ASN A 226 -16.75 3.22 13.80
N ILE A 227 -17.82 3.89 13.37
CA ILE A 227 -18.27 3.93 11.98
C ILE A 227 -18.62 5.38 11.62
N GLY A 228 -17.89 5.93 10.67
CA GLY A 228 -18.22 7.19 10.00
C GLY A 228 -18.52 6.93 8.52
N ILE A 229 -19.56 7.56 7.99
CA ILE A 229 -19.96 7.42 6.58
C ILE A 229 -19.99 8.81 5.96
N ARG A 230 -19.30 8.97 4.85
CA ARG A 230 -19.28 10.18 4.05
C ARG A 230 -20.08 9.95 2.79
N PHE A 231 -21.22 10.61 2.67
CA PHE A 231 -21.99 10.67 1.43
C PHE A 231 -21.55 11.90 0.64
N THR A 232 -21.15 11.71 -0.60
CA THR A 232 -20.66 12.80 -1.45
C THR A 232 -21.40 12.83 -2.79
N GLY A 233 -21.57 14.03 -3.32
CA GLY A 233 -22.12 14.27 -4.65
C GLY A 233 -21.18 15.09 -5.52
N GLN A 234 -21.34 14.97 -6.81
CA GLN A 234 -20.66 15.80 -7.79
C GLN A 234 -21.57 16.12 -8.97
N ILE A 235 -21.43 17.34 -9.49
CA ILE A 235 -22.17 17.82 -10.65
C ILE A 235 -21.25 18.64 -11.56
N TYR A 236 -21.55 18.63 -12.82
CA TYR A 236 -20.79 19.31 -13.87
C TYR A 236 -21.69 20.14 -14.78
N SER A 237 -21.22 21.33 -15.20
CA SER A 237 -22.03 22.29 -15.97
C SER A 237 -22.38 21.79 -17.37
N LYS A 238 -21.54 20.96 -18.01
CA LYS A 238 -21.84 20.38 -19.34
C LYS A 238 -22.61 19.07 -19.25
N GLY A 239 -23.20 18.78 -18.08
CA GLY A 239 -23.90 17.53 -17.79
C GLY A 239 -22.97 16.52 -17.17
N GLY A 240 -23.59 15.58 -16.52
CA GLY A 240 -22.89 14.58 -15.71
C GLY A 240 -23.04 14.84 -14.22
N TRP A 241 -23.17 13.77 -13.48
CA TRP A 241 -23.29 13.78 -12.02
C TRP A 241 -22.76 12.47 -11.43
N GLY A 242 -22.45 12.50 -10.17
CA GLY A 242 -22.00 11.31 -9.47
C GLY A 242 -22.38 11.34 -8.00
N LEU A 243 -22.50 10.16 -7.43
CA LEU A 243 -22.74 9.92 -6.02
C LEU A 243 -21.67 8.99 -5.47
N GLY A 244 -21.25 9.27 -4.24
CA GLY A 244 -20.27 8.47 -3.54
C GLY A 244 -20.68 8.19 -2.10
N ALA A 245 -20.33 7.01 -1.60
CA ALA A 245 -20.41 6.67 -0.18
C ALA A 245 -19.06 6.10 0.26
N ASN A 246 -18.41 6.77 1.17
CA ASN A 246 -17.13 6.35 1.73
C ASN A 246 -17.27 6.17 3.23
N SER A 247 -16.86 5.02 3.73
CA SER A 247 -16.87 4.72 5.15
C SER A 247 -15.51 4.19 5.57
N GLN A 248 -15.03 4.69 6.68
CA GLN A 248 -13.94 4.09 7.43
C GLN A 248 -14.49 3.64 8.78
N TYR A 249 -14.25 2.39 9.10
CA TYR A 249 -14.69 1.81 10.36
C TYR A 249 -13.52 1.12 11.05
N ASN A 250 -13.41 1.36 12.35
CA ASN A 250 -12.33 0.82 13.15
C ASN A 250 -12.81 0.58 14.58
N LYS A 251 -12.69 -0.66 15.03
CA LYS A 251 -12.89 -0.99 16.44
C LYS A 251 -11.57 -1.49 17.00
N ARG A 252 -10.96 -0.67 17.87
CA ARG A 252 -9.65 -0.96 18.47
C ARG A 252 -9.59 -2.41 18.97
N TYR A 253 -8.53 -3.13 18.61
CA TYR A 253 -8.28 -4.54 18.94
C TYR A 253 -9.27 -5.57 18.35
N ARG A 254 -10.22 -5.17 17.50
CA ARG A 254 -11.16 -6.10 16.88
C ARG A 254 -11.08 -6.12 15.37
N TYR A 255 -11.28 -5.01 14.70
CA TYR A 255 -11.25 -4.93 13.25
C TYR A 255 -11.00 -3.50 12.75
N ALA A 256 -10.47 -3.41 11.55
CA ALA A 256 -10.39 -2.18 10.77
C ALA A 256 -10.84 -2.44 9.34
N GLY A 257 -11.42 -1.45 8.71
CA GLY A 257 -11.82 -1.57 7.32
C GLY A 257 -12.22 -0.24 6.71
N SER A 258 -12.39 -0.28 5.39
CA SER A 258 -12.91 0.84 4.60
C SER A 258 -13.86 0.33 3.53
N PHE A 259 -14.83 1.15 3.21
CA PHE A 259 -15.80 0.90 2.15
C PHE A 259 -15.90 2.17 1.31
N ASN A 260 -15.81 2.03 0.01
CA ASN A 260 -15.97 3.13 -0.94
C ASN A 260 -16.82 2.65 -2.11
N LEU A 261 -17.93 3.31 -2.32
CA LEU A 261 -18.82 3.12 -3.45
C LEU A 261 -18.91 4.43 -4.23
N ALA A 262 -18.68 4.37 -5.52
CA ALA A 262 -18.81 5.50 -6.42
C ALA A 262 -19.67 5.12 -7.63
N PHE A 263 -20.57 5.98 -7.98
CA PHE A 263 -21.41 5.87 -9.16
C PHE A 263 -21.39 7.20 -9.91
N ASN A 264 -21.00 7.17 -11.17
CA ASN A 264 -20.83 8.36 -11.98
C ASN A 264 -21.54 8.20 -13.31
N ARG A 265 -22.32 9.20 -13.69
CA ARG A 265 -22.88 9.35 -15.04
C ARG A 265 -22.16 10.49 -15.70
N ASN A 266 -21.17 10.17 -16.51
CA ASN A 266 -20.36 11.13 -17.22
C ASN A 266 -21.02 11.52 -18.54
N SER A 267 -20.93 12.80 -18.91
CA SER A 267 -21.30 13.30 -20.21
C SER A 267 -20.07 13.98 -20.80
N ASN A 268 -19.51 13.40 -21.83
CA ASN A 268 -18.30 13.88 -22.52
C ASN A 268 -18.63 14.04 -23.99
N GLY A 269 -17.92 14.93 -24.69
CA GLY A 269 -18.10 15.18 -26.13
C GLY A 269 -18.53 16.58 -26.43
N ASP A 270 -18.66 16.87 -27.73
CA ASP A 270 -19.15 18.14 -28.21
C ASP A 270 -20.63 18.34 -27.84
N GLU A 271 -21.03 19.59 -27.71
CA GLU A 271 -22.38 19.99 -27.36
C GLU A 271 -23.43 19.38 -28.31
N PHE A 272 -23.04 19.10 -29.56
CA PHE A 272 -23.88 18.49 -30.59
C PHE A 272 -23.92 16.95 -30.60
N ALA A 273 -22.95 16.27 -29.91
CA ALA A 273 -22.90 14.82 -29.85
C ALA A 273 -22.40 14.35 -28.47
N PRO A 274 -23.19 14.53 -27.40
CA PRO A 274 -22.75 14.13 -26.06
C PRO A 274 -22.72 12.61 -25.91
N THR A 275 -21.57 12.07 -25.58
CA THR A 275 -21.42 10.65 -25.21
C THR A 275 -21.72 10.47 -23.73
N LYS A 276 -22.81 9.78 -23.42
CA LYS A 276 -23.22 9.47 -22.05
C LYS A 276 -22.65 8.12 -21.64
N ARG A 277 -21.97 8.07 -20.50
CA ARG A 277 -21.39 6.84 -19.94
C ARG A 277 -21.70 6.73 -18.45
N THR A 278 -21.97 5.51 -18.02
CA THR A 278 -22.19 5.19 -16.63
C THR A 278 -21.02 4.37 -16.12
N ASP A 279 -20.38 4.84 -15.05
CA ASP A 279 -19.24 4.20 -14.40
C ASP A 279 -19.55 3.97 -12.92
N PHE A 280 -19.08 2.85 -12.41
CA PHE A 280 -19.15 2.54 -10.97
C PHE A 280 -17.83 1.98 -10.48
N ALA A 281 -17.58 2.14 -9.19
CA ALA A 281 -16.49 1.47 -8.47
C ALA A 281 -16.95 1.12 -7.06
N LEU A 282 -16.60 -0.09 -6.64
CA LEU A 282 -16.78 -0.61 -5.30
C LEU A 282 -15.41 -1.05 -4.77
N GLN A 283 -14.99 -0.46 -3.68
CA GLN A 283 -13.78 -0.85 -2.98
C GLN A 283 -14.14 -1.15 -1.52
N TRP A 284 -13.80 -2.33 -1.05
CA TRP A 284 -14.02 -2.73 0.32
C TRP A 284 -12.80 -3.45 0.86
N SER A 285 -12.28 -2.95 1.95
CA SER A 285 -11.23 -3.62 2.70
C SER A 285 -11.69 -3.93 4.11
N HIS A 286 -11.40 -5.12 4.59
CA HIS A 286 -11.74 -5.55 5.94
C HIS A 286 -10.66 -6.45 6.50
N THR A 287 -10.10 -6.05 7.63
CA THR A 287 -9.06 -6.79 8.32
C THR A 287 -9.42 -6.85 9.81
N PRO A 288 -10.00 -7.95 10.29
CA PRO A 288 -10.16 -8.17 11.71
C PRO A 288 -8.79 -8.47 12.34
N ARG A 289 -8.67 -8.24 13.61
CA ARG A 289 -7.47 -8.62 14.35
C ARG A 289 -7.30 -10.13 14.27
N SER A 290 -6.15 -10.56 13.85
CA SER A 290 -5.75 -11.95 13.88
C SER A 290 -5.78 -12.46 15.33
N SER A 291 -6.52 -13.52 15.59
CA SER A 291 -6.58 -14.16 16.92
C SER A 291 -5.58 -15.31 16.96
N GLY A 292 -4.29 -15.04 17.02
CA GLY A 292 -3.21 -16.03 17.13
C GLY A 292 -3.21 -17.17 16.09
N ASN A 293 -4.33 -17.89 15.99
CA ASN A 293 -4.45 -19.09 15.17
C ASN A 293 -5.29 -18.87 13.89
N SER A 294 -5.93 -17.73 13.70
CA SER A 294 -6.72 -17.43 12.51
C SER A 294 -6.48 -16.03 12.02
N SER A 295 -6.45 -15.86 10.71
CA SER A 295 -6.43 -14.54 10.06
C SER A 295 -7.48 -14.49 8.96
N PHE A 296 -8.08 -13.33 8.82
CA PHE A 296 -9.01 -13.00 7.75
C PHE A 296 -8.58 -11.67 7.13
N SER A 297 -8.63 -11.58 5.83
CA SER A 297 -8.50 -10.30 5.12
C SER A 297 -9.37 -10.30 3.90
N ALA A 298 -10.03 -9.18 3.65
CA ALA A 298 -10.80 -8.96 2.44
C ALA A 298 -10.33 -7.65 1.80
N SER A 299 -10.06 -7.71 0.51
CA SER A 299 -9.77 -6.57 -0.34
C SER A 299 -10.54 -6.75 -1.64
N VAL A 300 -11.73 -6.17 -1.69
CA VAL A 300 -12.61 -6.22 -2.86
C VAL A 300 -12.50 -4.93 -3.61
N ASN A 301 -12.14 -5.01 -4.88
CA ASN A 301 -12.06 -3.89 -5.78
C ASN A 301 -12.74 -4.30 -7.10
N ILE A 302 -13.86 -3.69 -7.39
CA ILE A 302 -14.67 -3.96 -8.58
C ILE A 302 -15.00 -2.60 -9.21
N ALA A 303 -14.75 -2.44 -10.49
CA ALA A 303 -15.09 -1.22 -11.19
C ALA A 303 -15.50 -1.50 -12.64
N SER A 304 -16.24 -0.57 -13.25
CA SER A 304 -16.46 -0.59 -14.68
C SER A 304 -15.13 -0.42 -15.42
N ASN A 305 -15.00 -1.01 -16.61
CA ASN A 305 -13.76 -1.00 -17.41
C ASN A 305 -13.22 0.42 -17.66
N SER A 306 -14.09 1.39 -17.70
CA SER A 306 -13.78 2.79 -18.00
C SER A 306 -13.61 3.67 -16.76
N TYR A 307 -13.88 3.13 -15.55
CA TYR A 307 -13.87 3.94 -14.33
C TYR A 307 -12.55 4.66 -14.11
N ASN A 308 -11.45 3.92 -14.12
CA ASN A 308 -10.11 4.48 -13.89
C ASN A 308 -9.73 5.51 -14.96
N GLN A 309 -10.16 5.30 -16.17
CA GLN A 309 -9.87 6.18 -17.31
C GLN A 309 -10.59 7.53 -17.19
N TYR A 310 -11.82 7.58 -16.70
CA TYR A 310 -12.66 8.79 -16.73
C TYR A 310 -12.94 9.42 -15.37
N ASN A 311 -12.68 8.70 -14.26
CA ASN A 311 -13.02 9.17 -12.92
C ASN A 311 -11.81 9.18 -11.96
N SER A 312 -10.63 8.78 -12.42
CA SER A 312 -9.43 8.78 -11.60
C SER A 312 -8.68 10.11 -11.74
N PHE A 313 -8.34 10.72 -10.61
CA PHE A 313 -7.51 11.93 -10.56
C PHE A 313 -6.04 11.62 -10.24
N ASN A 314 -5.72 10.36 -10.03
CA ASN A 314 -4.38 9.87 -9.76
C ASN A 314 -3.82 9.20 -11.01
N THR A 315 -2.64 9.63 -11.45
CA THR A 315 -1.94 9.08 -12.61
C THR A 315 -1.74 7.57 -12.53
N GLN A 316 -1.41 7.06 -11.36
CA GLN A 316 -1.18 5.62 -11.18
C GLN A 316 -2.46 4.82 -11.36
N GLN A 317 -3.59 5.30 -10.85
CA GLN A 317 -4.90 4.67 -11.08
C GLN A 317 -5.32 4.77 -12.54
N TYR A 318 -5.10 5.93 -13.18
CA TYR A 318 -5.36 6.12 -14.60
C TYR A 318 -4.59 5.11 -15.47
N LEU A 319 -3.33 4.89 -15.18
CA LEU A 319 -2.47 3.95 -15.90
C LEU A 319 -2.70 2.48 -15.49
N SER A 320 -3.46 2.24 -14.42
CA SER A 320 -3.75 0.88 -13.95
C SER A 320 -4.84 0.24 -14.79
N ASN A 321 -4.46 -0.76 -15.56
CA ASN A 321 -5.37 -1.57 -16.35
C ASN A 321 -5.84 -2.85 -15.62
N THR A 322 -5.36 -3.08 -14.40
CA THR A 322 -5.67 -4.29 -13.64
C THR A 322 -6.39 -3.94 -12.35
N ILE A 323 -7.52 -4.58 -12.12
CA ILE A 323 -8.32 -4.47 -10.89
C ILE A 323 -8.36 -5.85 -10.25
N GLY A 324 -7.87 -5.96 -9.03
CA GLY A 324 -7.79 -7.22 -8.30
C GLY A 324 -8.59 -7.20 -7.01
N SER A 325 -9.30 -8.30 -6.75
CA SER A 325 -10.00 -8.55 -5.50
C SER A 325 -9.53 -9.85 -4.89
N SER A 326 -9.40 -9.89 -3.57
CA SER A 326 -9.09 -11.10 -2.84
C SER A 326 -9.79 -11.12 -1.49
N VAL A 327 -10.29 -12.31 -1.12
CA VAL A 327 -10.81 -12.59 0.21
C VAL A 327 -10.11 -13.83 0.72
N GLN A 328 -9.32 -13.65 1.75
CA GLN A 328 -8.50 -14.72 2.31
C GLN A 328 -8.90 -15.02 3.75
N TYR A 329 -9.05 -16.30 4.04
CA TYR A 329 -9.14 -16.81 5.39
C TYR A 329 -8.09 -17.87 5.60
N SER A 330 -7.35 -17.79 6.70
CA SER A 330 -6.42 -18.84 7.11
C SER A 330 -6.58 -19.18 8.56
N ARG A 331 -6.38 -20.46 8.88
CA ARG A 331 -6.44 -20.97 10.25
C ARG A 331 -5.38 -22.03 10.49
N SER A 332 -4.72 -21.92 11.60
CA SER A 332 -3.79 -22.93 12.09
C SER A 332 -4.39 -23.65 13.30
N PHE A 333 -4.32 -24.97 13.30
CA PHE A 333 -4.76 -25.79 14.41
C PHE A 333 -3.51 -26.32 15.11
N GLY A 334 -3.15 -25.66 16.21
CA GLY A 334 -1.85 -25.86 16.85
C GLY A 334 -0.69 -25.50 15.90
N GLN A 335 0.40 -26.24 16.02
CA GLN A 335 1.56 -26.11 15.12
C GLN A 335 1.55 -27.12 13.96
N THR A 336 0.54 -27.98 13.92
CA THR A 336 0.54 -29.15 13.05
C THR A 336 -0.25 -28.95 11.76
N VAL A 337 -1.44 -28.35 11.86
CA VAL A 337 -2.34 -28.20 10.69
C VAL A 337 -2.48 -26.74 10.31
N ARG A 338 -2.36 -26.46 9.02
CA ARG A 338 -2.60 -25.15 8.41
C ARG A 338 -3.66 -25.30 7.33
N THR A 339 -4.63 -24.41 7.32
CA THR A 339 -5.58 -24.32 6.23
C THR A 339 -5.80 -22.88 5.81
N SER A 340 -5.95 -22.66 4.52
CA SER A 340 -6.34 -21.36 3.99
C SER A 340 -7.21 -21.51 2.76
N ILE A 341 -8.12 -20.56 2.60
CA ILE A 341 -8.92 -20.40 1.41
C ILE A 341 -8.76 -18.94 0.94
N ASN A 342 -8.52 -18.78 -0.34
CA ASN A 342 -8.43 -17.48 -0.98
C ASN A 342 -9.36 -17.44 -2.17
N LEU A 343 -10.27 -16.47 -2.19
CA LEU A 343 -11.08 -16.13 -3.34
C LEU A 343 -10.40 -14.96 -4.04
N ARG A 344 -10.16 -15.08 -5.33
CA ARG A 344 -9.53 -14.02 -6.13
C ARG A 344 -10.35 -13.71 -7.38
N ILE A 345 -10.37 -12.44 -7.73
CA ILE A 345 -10.92 -11.94 -8.99
C ILE A 345 -9.92 -10.93 -9.53
N ASN A 346 -9.51 -11.11 -10.78
CA ASN A 346 -8.67 -10.17 -11.50
C ASN A 346 -9.37 -9.76 -12.77
N GLN A 347 -9.40 -8.48 -13.04
CA GLN A 347 -10.00 -7.89 -14.23
C GLN A 347 -8.95 -7.02 -14.93
N ASN A 348 -8.75 -7.24 -16.20
CA ASN A 348 -7.96 -6.34 -17.04
C ASN A 348 -8.94 -5.45 -17.83
N THR A 349 -8.90 -4.16 -17.53
CA THR A 349 -9.87 -3.18 -18.10
C THR A 349 -9.63 -2.87 -19.58
N SER A 350 -8.39 -3.02 -20.07
CA SER A 350 -8.04 -2.79 -21.49
C SER A 350 -8.39 -3.99 -22.36
N THR A 351 -8.03 -5.20 -21.94
CA THR A 351 -8.30 -6.42 -22.69
C THR A 351 -9.65 -7.03 -22.37
N ARG A 352 -10.33 -6.53 -21.33
CA ARG A 352 -11.60 -7.05 -20.78
C ARG A 352 -11.52 -8.50 -20.31
N VAL A 353 -10.31 -9.00 -20.08
CA VAL A 353 -10.09 -10.32 -19.53
C VAL A 353 -10.45 -10.33 -18.05
N PHE A 354 -11.24 -11.32 -17.66
CA PHE A 354 -11.69 -11.56 -16.31
C PHE A 354 -11.23 -12.96 -15.90
N ASP A 355 -10.52 -13.03 -14.77
CA ASP A 355 -10.07 -14.28 -14.16
C ASP A 355 -10.59 -14.32 -12.71
N ALA A 356 -11.36 -15.35 -12.39
CA ALA A 356 -11.83 -15.60 -11.04
C ALA A 356 -11.40 -16.99 -10.58
N GLY A 357 -11.13 -17.14 -9.29
CA GLY A 357 -10.74 -18.45 -8.78
C GLY A 357 -10.80 -18.55 -7.27
N THR A 358 -10.74 -19.80 -6.83
CA THR A 358 -10.55 -20.14 -5.43
C THR A 358 -9.23 -20.88 -5.29
N ASP A 359 -8.42 -20.51 -4.32
CA ASP A 359 -7.24 -21.27 -3.93
C ASP A 359 -7.46 -21.82 -2.53
N PHE A 360 -7.50 -23.12 -2.43
CA PHE A 360 -7.57 -23.82 -1.15
C PHE A 360 -6.20 -24.41 -0.84
N ASN A 361 -5.74 -24.24 0.39
CA ASN A 361 -4.52 -24.87 0.88
C ASN A 361 -4.80 -25.55 2.21
N PHE A 362 -4.42 -26.82 2.29
CA PHE A 362 -4.41 -27.60 3.50
C PHE A 362 -3.02 -28.19 3.68
N GLY A 363 -2.37 -27.89 4.79
CA GLY A 363 -1.03 -28.39 5.09
C GLY A 363 -1.01 -29.06 6.45
N LEU A 364 -0.49 -30.28 6.47
CA LEU A 364 -0.09 -30.98 7.67
C LEU A 364 1.42 -30.85 7.79
N ASN A 365 1.88 -30.04 8.74
CA ASN A 365 3.30 -29.90 8.99
C ASN A 365 3.92 -31.25 9.28
N GLN A 366 5.15 -31.45 8.85
CA GLN A 366 5.85 -32.70 9.08
C GLN A 366 5.87 -33.06 10.56
N PHE A 367 5.35 -34.21 10.90
CA PHE A 367 5.33 -34.76 12.24
C PHE A 367 6.05 -36.12 12.25
N GLN A 368 6.45 -36.58 13.44
CA GLN A 368 7.16 -37.83 13.65
C GLN A 368 6.16 -38.93 14.11
N PRO A 369 5.62 -39.74 13.18
CA PRO A 369 4.56 -40.70 13.53
C PRO A 369 5.00 -41.81 14.46
N PHE A 370 6.27 -42.13 14.44
CA PHE A 370 6.83 -43.25 15.20
C PHE A 370 7.49 -42.83 16.50
N LYS A 371 7.59 -41.51 16.77
CA LYS A 371 8.20 -41.00 18.00
C LYS A 371 7.26 -41.22 19.20
N LYS A 372 7.69 -42.03 20.17
CA LYS A 372 6.95 -42.19 21.42
C LYS A 372 6.99 -40.89 22.24
N LYS A 373 5.90 -40.57 22.93
CA LYS A 373 5.72 -39.33 23.71
C LYS A 373 6.86 -39.01 24.70
N ASN A 374 7.51 -40.07 25.25
CA ASN A 374 8.60 -39.92 26.22
C ASN A 374 9.98 -40.32 25.64
N SER A 375 10.13 -40.45 24.32
CA SER A 375 11.40 -40.77 23.69
C SER A 375 12.19 -39.48 23.40
N LEU A 376 13.49 -39.51 23.65
CA LEU A 376 14.43 -38.47 23.22
C LEU A 376 14.48 -38.32 21.68
N GLY A 377 13.96 -39.28 20.91
CA GLY A 377 13.92 -39.24 19.47
C GLY A 377 15.21 -39.66 18.78
N ASP A 378 16.07 -40.40 19.49
CA ASP A 378 17.41 -40.79 19.02
C ASP A 378 17.38 -42.02 18.12
N ARG A 379 16.30 -42.82 18.17
CA ARG A 379 16.19 -44.00 17.31
C ARG A 379 15.98 -43.57 15.86
N PHE A 380 16.56 -44.27 14.92
CA PHE A 380 16.44 -44.02 13.49
C PHE A 380 14.97 -43.91 13.06
N ILE A 381 14.09 -44.77 13.54
CA ILE A 381 12.67 -44.75 13.20
C ILE A 381 11.92 -43.52 13.77
N ASP A 382 12.37 -43.00 14.92
CA ASP A 382 11.75 -41.84 15.55
C ASP A 382 12.00 -40.55 14.77
N GLN A 383 12.97 -40.53 13.86
CA GLN A 383 13.37 -39.37 13.08
C GLN A 383 12.59 -39.24 11.73
N PHE A 384 11.83 -40.29 11.36
CA PHE A 384 10.95 -40.23 10.20
C PHE A 384 9.92 -39.12 10.39
N ARG A 385 9.77 -38.32 9.34
CA ARG A 385 8.76 -37.27 9.32
C ARG A 385 7.91 -37.44 8.08
N ILE A 386 6.59 -37.29 8.25
CA ILE A 386 5.63 -37.28 7.17
C ILE A 386 4.84 -36.00 7.24
N GLY A 387 4.58 -35.39 6.09
CA GLY A 387 3.73 -34.24 5.94
C GLY A 387 2.70 -34.46 4.85
N LEU A 388 1.76 -33.54 4.72
CA LEU A 388 0.81 -33.46 3.62
C LEU A 388 0.60 -32.00 3.26
N ASP A 389 0.79 -31.69 2.00
CA ASP A 389 0.38 -30.42 1.43
C ASP A 389 -0.63 -30.72 0.33
N PHE A 390 -1.80 -30.14 0.46
CA PHE A 390 -2.89 -30.22 -0.51
C PHE A 390 -3.31 -28.80 -0.87
N SER A 391 -3.16 -28.44 -2.14
CA SER A 391 -3.41 -27.08 -2.60
C SER A 391 -4.02 -27.04 -3.97
N GLY A 392 -4.84 -26.06 -4.25
CA GLY A 392 -5.46 -25.88 -5.56
C GLY A 392 -6.84 -25.27 -5.44
N GLY A 393 -7.60 -25.36 -6.50
CA GLY A 393 -8.94 -24.80 -6.48
C GLY A 393 -9.58 -24.79 -7.87
N ILE A 394 -10.56 -23.92 -8.01
CA ILE A 394 -11.30 -23.70 -9.24
C ILE A 394 -10.80 -22.40 -9.85
N SER A 395 -10.53 -22.40 -11.13
CA SER A 395 -10.22 -21.21 -11.91
C SER A 395 -11.17 -21.06 -13.08
N MET A 396 -11.66 -19.84 -13.27
CA MET A 396 -12.59 -19.47 -14.32
C MET A 396 -12.02 -18.26 -15.05
N THR A 397 -12.01 -18.29 -16.36
CA THR A 397 -11.63 -17.16 -17.21
C THR A 397 -12.65 -16.95 -18.31
N ASN A 398 -12.85 -15.71 -18.71
CA ASN A 398 -13.70 -15.39 -19.85
C ASN A 398 -12.92 -15.38 -21.18
N GLN A 399 -11.62 -15.68 -21.15
CA GLN A 399 -10.81 -15.81 -22.35
C GLN A 399 -10.94 -17.23 -22.89
N ILE A 400 -11.46 -17.38 -24.10
CA ILE A 400 -11.76 -18.69 -24.70
C ILE A 400 -10.72 -19.11 -25.73
N GLY A 401 -9.73 -18.29 -25.99
CA GLY A 401 -8.81 -18.42 -27.11
C GLY A 401 -9.43 -17.94 -28.43
N ASP A 402 -8.64 -17.93 -29.49
CA ASP A 402 -9.09 -17.47 -30.80
C ASP A 402 -10.16 -18.44 -31.37
N PRO A 403 -11.38 -17.99 -31.66
CA PRO A 403 -12.47 -18.84 -32.14
C PRO A 403 -12.21 -19.46 -33.51
N TYR A 404 -11.22 -19.00 -34.23
CA TYR A 404 -10.89 -19.46 -35.60
C TYR A 404 -9.67 -20.36 -35.69
N THR A 405 -9.00 -20.66 -34.59
CA THR A 405 -7.82 -21.54 -34.64
C THR A 405 -8.28 -23.01 -34.71
N ARG A 406 -7.91 -23.70 -35.79
CA ARG A 406 -7.89 -25.16 -35.83
C ARG A 406 -6.70 -25.67 -35.02
N TYR A 407 -6.81 -26.84 -34.39
CA TYR A 407 -5.66 -27.52 -33.86
C TYR A 407 -4.90 -28.14 -35.02
N GLU A 408 -3.94 -27.39 -35.53
CA GLU A 408 -2.92 -27.91 -36.44
C GLU A 408 -1.71 -28.32 -35.63
N PHE A 409 -1.36 -29.57 -35.67
CA PHE A 409 -0.09 -30.01 -35.14
C PHE A 409 0.99 -29.55 -36.10
N ASP A 410 1.90 -28.72 -35.65
CA ASP A 410 3.05 -28.30 -36.44
C ASP A 410 3.85 -29.56 -36.87
N VAL A 411 3.93 -29.81 -38.14
CA VAL A 411 4.62 -30.97 -38.71
C VAL A 411 6.15 -30.87 -38.54
N TYR A 412 6.63 -29.72 -38.09
CA TYR A 412 8.04 -29.48 -37.83
C TYR A 412 8.33 -29.44 -36.34
N PRO A 413 9.34 -30.14 -35.82
CA PRO A 413 9.68 -30.19 -34.39
C PRO A 413 10.38 -28.91 -33.94
N ARG A 414 9.82 -27.74 -34.25
CA ARG A 414 10.40 -26.46 -33.86
C ARG A 414 9.68 -25.89 -32.64
N SER A 415 10.33 -26.04 -31.53
CA SER A 415 10.34 -25.19 -30.34
C SER A 415 9.07 -25.01 -29.48
N SER A 416 7.90 -25.44 -29.84
CA SER A 416 6.78 -25.43 -28.92
C SER A 416 5.95 -26.70 -29.01
N ASN A 417 5.90 -27.46 -27.94
CA ASN A 417 5.00 -28.59 -27.74
C ASN A 417 3.53 -28.15 -27.59
N ALA A 418 3.13 -27.05 -28.18
CA ALA A 418 1.79 -26.51 -28.05
C ALA A 418 0.89 -27.05 -29.16
N LEU A 419 -0.27 -27.53 -28.77
CA LEU A 419 -1.40 -27.73 -29.68
C LEU A 419 -1.83 -26.35 -30.22
N ARG A 420 -1.74 -26.13 -31.51
CA ARG A 420 -2.29 -24.95 -32.15
C ARG A 420 -3.64 -25.32 -32.76
N GLY A 421 -4.68 -24.63 -32.28
CA GLY A 421 -5.93 -24.64 -32.97
C GLY A 421 -7.15 -24.98 -32.16
N THR A 422 -8.34 -24.59 -32.58
CA THR A 422 -9.62 -25.03 -32.04
C THR A 422 -10.55 -25.47 -33.11
N ILE A 423 -11.33 -26.49 -32.85
CA ILE A 423 -12.24 -27.07 -33.85
C ILE A 423 -13.68 -26.60 -33.65
N GLN A 424 -14.04 -26.08 -32.55
CA GLN A 424 -15.40 -25.61 -32.36
C GLN A 424 -15.45 -24.12 -32.16
N LYS A 425 -16.31 -23.49 -32.96
CA LYS A 425 -16.71 -22.10 -32.71
C LYS A 425 -17.29 -22.01 -31.28
N PRO A 426 -16.64 -21.32 -30.32
CA PRO A 426 -17.34 -21.03 -29.11
C PRO A 426 -18.52 -20.12 -29.46
N PHE A 427 -19.63 -20.33 -28.77
CA PHE A 427 -20.76 -19.42 -28.85
C PHE A 427 -20.31 -18.05 -28.37
N ILE A 428 -20.17 -17.10 -29.30
CA ILE A 428 -19.94 -15.70 -28.98
C ILE A 428 -21.31 -15.06 -29.05
N PRO A 429 -21.84 -14.52 -27.95
CA PRO A 429 -23.08 -13.76 -28.00
C PRO A 429 -22.91 -12.60 -29.03
N THR A 430 -23.66 -12.67 -30.11
CA THR A 430 -23.72 -11.59 -31.09
C THR A 430 -24.49 -10.44 -30.49
N GLY A 431 -23.80 -9.36 -30.12
CA GLY A 431 -24.46 -8.16 -29.62
C GLY A 431 -23.59 -7.15 -28.91
N ALA A 432 -22.37 -7.46 -28.60
CA ALA A 432 -21.47 -6.49 -27.98
C ALA A 432 -20.40 -6.05 -28.98
N ASN A 433 -20.66 -4.98 -29.71
CA ASN A 433 -19.73 -4.40 -30.71
C ASN A 433 -18.37 -3.95 -30.16
N ASP A 434 -18.20 -4.04 -28.84
CA ASP A 434 -17.02 -3.52 -28.14
C ASP A 434 -16.17 -4.58 -27.45
N VAL A 435 -16.44 -5.87 -27.62
CA VAL A 435 -15.69 -6.94 -26.94
C VAL A 435 -14.55 -7.43 -27.83
N PRO A 436 -13.30 -7.50 -27.34
CA PRO A 436 -12.18 -8.06 -28.11
C PRO A 436 -12.46 -9.51 -28.53
N ALA A 437 -11.95 -9.90 -29.69
CA ALA A 437 -12.09 -11.27 -30.18
C ALA A 437 -11.52 -12.28 -29.16
N GLY A 438 -12.23 -13.38 -28.93
CA GLY A 438 -11.81 -14.41 -27.99
C GLY A 438 -12.14 -14.14 -26.52
N VAL A 439 -12.90 -13.09 -26.22
CA VAL A 439 -13.32 -12.75 -24.84
C VAL A 439 -14.85 -12.83 -24.76
N ILE A 440 -15.40 -13.56 -23.80
CA ILE A 440 -16.85 -13.57 -23.50
C ILE A 440 -17.19 -12.41 -22.55
N PRO A 441 -18.22 -11.60 -22.80
CA PRO A 441 -18.70 -10.65 -21.81
C PRO A 441 -19.06 -11.35 -20.51
N VAL A 442 -18.81 -10.71 -19.37
CA VAL A 442 -19.16 -11.26 -18.07
C VAL A 442 -20.46 -10.61 -17.61
N ASP A 443 -21.55 -11.35 -17.73
CA ASP A 443 -22.88 -10.95 -17.29
C ASP A 443 -23.68 -12.16 -16.77
N ALA A 444 -24.88 -11.93 -16.26
CA ALA A 444 -25.70 -12.98 -15.67
C ALA A 444 -26.03 -14.12 -16.65
N SER A 445 -26.10 -13.85 -17.95
CA SER A 445 -26.43 -14.85 -18.99
C SER A 445 -25.23 -15.72 -19.36
N THR A 446 -24.02 -15.18 -19.26
CA THR A 446 -22.76 -15.86 -19.64
C THR A 446 -22.08 -16.56 -18.46
N LEU A 447 -22.38 -16.18 -17.22
CA LEU A 447 -21.82 -16.83 -16.03
C LEU A 447 -21.98 -18.36 -16.00
N PRO A 448 -23.13 -18.97 -16.35
CA PRO A 448 -23.25 -20.42 -16.42
C PRO A 448 -22.26 -21.07 -17.40
N ILE A 449 -22.05 -20.44 -18.56
CA ILE A 449 -21.10 -20.90 -19.57
C ILE A 449 -19.67 -20.85 -19.05
N LEU A 450 -19.31 -19.74 -18.37
CA LEU A 450 -17.99 -19.58 -17.76
C LEU A 450 -17.75 -20.60 -16.65
N TRP A 451 -18.79 -20.89 -15.85
CA TRP A 451 -18.73 -21.91 -14.81
C TRP A 451 -18.57 -23.32 -15.38
N GLU A 452 -19.28 -23.63 -16.43
CA GLU A 452 -19.14 -24.91 -17.13
C GLU A 452 -17.72 -25.11 -17.67
N LYS A 453 -17.05 -24.02 -18.09
CA LYS A 453 -15.66 -24.03 -18.56
C LYS A 453 -14.61 -23.91 -17.47
N ALA A 454 -15.03 -23.71 -16.22
CA ALA A 454 -14.12 -23.58 -15.10
C ALA A 454 -13.24 -24.83 -14.94
N GLN A 455 -11.96 -24.60 -14.65
CA GLN A 455 -11.00 -25.66 -14.45
C GLN A 455 -10.77 -25.90 -12.97
N THR A 456 -10.87 -27.15 -12.56
CA THR A 456 -10.59 -27.58 -11.18
C THR A 456 -9.31 -28.38 -11.16
N LYS A 457 -8.33 -27.91 -10.42
CA LYS A 457 -7.04 -28.58 -10.23
C LYS A 457 -6.60 -28.47 -8.79
N PHE A 458 -6.29 -29.60 -8.19
CA PHE A 458 -5.65 -29.65 -6.88
C PHE A 458 -4.31 -30.37 -7.00
N ASN A 459 -3.30 -29.88 -6.35
CA ASN A 459 -2.00 -30.52 -6.21
C ASN A 459 -1.92 -31.13 -4.81
N TYR A 460 -1.32 -32.28 -4.68
CA TYR A 460 -1.01 -32.88 -3.41
C TYR A 460 0.45 -33.30 -3.37
N SER A 461 1.03 -33.24 -2.21
CA SER A 461 2.41 -33.64 -1.94
C SER A 461 2.50 -34.23 -0.54
N ILE A 462 3.04 -35.43 -0.45
CA ILE A 462 3.27 -36.15 0.79
C ILE A 462 4.81 -36.32 0.90
N PRO A 463 5.51 -35.36 1.48
CA PRO A 463 6.93 -35.47 1.71
C PRO A 463 7.22 -36.44 2.85
N LEU A 464 8.03 -37.44 2.58
CA LEU A 464 8.60 -38.38 3.54
C LEU A 464 10.07 -37.99 3.77
N ALA A 465 10.32 -37.29 4.87
CA ALA A 465 11.69 -36.99 5.27
C ALA A 465 12.27 -38.18 6.04
N LEU A 466 13.29 -38.77 5.47
CA LEU A 466 14.04 -39.84 6.09
C LEU A 466 15.07 -39.25 7.08
N PRO A 467 15.56 -40.05 8.01
CA PRO A 467 16.56 -39.60 8.96
C PRO A 467 17.83 -39.08 8.29
N ASN A 468 18.38 -38.01 8.80
CA ASN A 468 19.67 -37.52 8.37
C ASN A 468 20.79 -38.52 8.69
N LEU A 469 21.52 -38.92 7.67
CA LEU A 469 22.68 -39.79 7.80
C LEU A 469 23.95 -38.93 7.86
N LYS A 470 24.74 -39.12 8.90
CA LYS A 470 26.06 -38.47 8.99
C LYS A 470 27.08 -39.40 8.29
N LEU A 471 27.43 -39.05 7.07
CA LEU A 471 28.50 -39.80 6.35
C LEU A 471 29.86 -39.58 7.01
N THR A 472 30.09 -38.37 7.50
CA THR A 472 31.26 -38.02 8.33
C THR A 472 30.83 -37.03 9.40
N LYS A 473 31.77 -36.61 10.28
CA LYS A 473 31.49 -35.56 11.29
C LYS A 473 30.99 -34.24 10.68
N HIS A 474 31.23 -33.98 9.40
CA HIS A 474 30.99 -32.71 8.76
C HIS A 474 30.05 -32.77 7.55
N ILE A 475 29.72 -33.97 7.08
CA ILE A 475 28.87 -34.16 5.88
C ILE A 475 27.57 -34.83 6.33
N ASN A 476 26.47 -34.14 6.11
CA ASN A 476 25.12 -34.63 6.32
C ASN A 476 24.53 -35.06 4.97
N LEU A 477 23.99 -36.26 4.92
CA LEU A 477 23.18 -36.77 3.81
C LEU A 477 21.72 -36.80 4.26
N THR A 478 20.88 -36.13 3.56
CA THR A 478 19.44 -36.04 3.80
C THR A 478 18.71 -36.73 2.64
N PRO A 479 18.34 -37.99 2.77
CA PRO A 479 17.51 -38.68 1.82
C PRO A 479 16.05 -38.28 2.00
N GLY A 480 15.27 -38.29 0.92
CA GLY A 480 13.85 -37.96 0.95
C GLY A 480 13.11 -38.70 -0.16
N VAL A 481 11.87 -38.99 0.13
CA VAL A 481 10.91 -39.54 -0.83
C VAL A 481 9.71 -38.59 -0.83
N SER A 482 9.19 -38.26 -1.97
CA SER A 482 8.00 -37.42 -2.12
C SER A 482 7.00 -38.14 -3.00
N TRP A 483 5.81 -38.39 -2.49
CA TRP A 483 4.68 -38.80 -3.30
C TRP A 483 3.83 -37.57 -3.58
N SER A 484 3.73 -37.19 -4.85
CA SER A 484 3.04 -35.97 -5.29
C SER A 484 2.21 -36.25 -6.53
N GLY A 485 1.26 -35.36 -6.78
CA GLY A 485 0.44 -35.46 -7.96
C GLY A 485 -0.61 -34.37 -8.04
N ASN A 486 -1.51 -34.54 -9.00
CA ASN A 486 -2.61 -33.62 -9.22
C ASN A 486 -3.93 -34.39 -9.26
N MET A 487 -4.98 -33.76 -8.75
CA MET A 487 -6.34 -34.22 -8.87
C MET A 487 -7.09 -33.29 -9.83
N TYR A 488 -7.79 -33.88 -10.79
CA TYR A 488 -8.57 -33.19 -11.80
C TYR A 488 -10.01 -33.68 -11.77
N THR A 489 -10.98 -32.79 -11.95
CA THR A 489 -12.41 -33.17 -12.09
C THR A 489 -12.78 -33.48 -13.53
N ARG A 490 -11.91 -33.19 -14.49
CA ARG A 490 -12.12 -33.45 -15.92
C ARG A 490 -10.90 -34.10 -16.50
N SER A 491 -11.11 -34.95 -17.52
CA SER A 491 -10.08 -35.51 -18.38
C SER A 491 -10.51 -35.38 -19.82
N TYR A 492 -9.56 -35.58 -20.71
CA TYR A 492 -9.76 -35.42 -22.15
C TYR A 492 -9.43 -36.71 -22.86
N LYS A 493 -10.26 -37.08 -23.85
CA LYS A 493 -10.01 -38.18 -24.77
C LYS A 493 -9.75 -37.59 -26.15
N TYR A 494 -8.68 -38.00 -26.74
CA TYR A 494 -8.26 -37.54 -28.07
C TYR A 494 -8.56 -38.60 -29.10
N THR A 495 -9.22 -38.21 -30.19
CA THR A 495 -9.56 -39.11 -31.30
C THR A 495 -9.17 -38.43 -32.60
N TYR A 496 -8.29 -39.08 -33.35
CA TYR A 496 -7.93 -38.62 -34.70
C TYR A 496 -9.06 -38.89 -35.69
N VAL A 497 -9.47 -37.85 -36.41
CA VAL A 497 -10.49 -37.91 -37.46
C VAL A 497 -9.78 -37.84 -38.82
N ALA A 498 -9.71 -38.98 -39.54
CA ALA A 498 -8.96 -39.05 -40.78
C ALA A 498 -9.59 -38.24 -41.92
N ALA A 499 -10.89 -37.99 -41.91
CA ALA A 499 -11.61 -37.28 -42.96
C ALA A 499 -11.18 -35.80 -43.13
N ASP A 500 -10.84 -35.15 -42.07
CA ASP A 500 -10.41 -33.74 -42.07
C ASP A 500 -8.99 -33.53 -41.51
N SER A 501 -8.30 -34.60 -41.19
CA SER A 501 -6.95 -34.59 -40.59
C SER A 501 -6.87 -33.80 -39.31
N THR A 502 -7.89 -33.85 -38.46
CA THR A 502 -7.98 -33.16 -37.21
C THR A 502 -8.00 -34.11 -36.01
N VAL A 503 -7.71 -33.61 -34.84
CA VAL A 503 -7.85 -34.34 -33.57
C VAL A 503 -9.06 -33.79 -32.81
N ARG A 504 -10.06 -34.63 -32.61
CA ARG A 504 -11.22 -34.32 -31.78
C ARG A 504 -10.88 -34.51 -30.31
N ILE A 505 -11.26 -33.55 -29.47
CA ILE A 505 -11.06 -33.59 -28.05
C ILE A 505 -12.42 -33.71 -27.38
N ASP A 506 -12.67 -34.84 -26.77
CA ASP A 506 -13.89 -35.09 -26.00
C ASP A 506 -13.58 -34.88 -24.50
N THR A 507 -14.40 -34.07 -23.82
CA THR A 507 -14.29 -33.86 -22.37
C THR A 507 -14.99 -35.01 -21.64
N VAL A 508 -14.26 -35.71 -20.79
CA VAL A 508 -14.78 -36.78 -19.95
C VAL A 508 -14.90 -36.24 -18.52
N GLY A 509 -16.14 -36.00 -18.08
CA GLY A 509 -16.46 -35.63 -16.70
C GLY A 509 -16.69 -36.86 -15.83
N GLY A 510 -16.88 -36.66 -14.54
CA GLY A 510 -17.23 -37.70 -13.59
C GLY A 510 -16.43 -37.66 -12.30
N LEU A 511 -16.02 -38.82 -11.81
CA LEU A 511 -15.23 -38.90 -10.58
C LEU A 511 -13.84 -38.24 -10.75
N PRO A 512 -13.31 -37.62 -9.69
CA PRO A 512 -11.98 -37.04 -9.72
C PRO A 512 -10.93 -38.06 -10.15
N LYS A 513 -10.04 -37.65 -11.05
CA LYS A 513 -8.93 -38.45 -11.52
C LYS A 513 -7.62 -37.90 -10.97
N PHE A 514 -6.71 -38.82 -10.68
CA PHE A 514 -5.42 -38.49 -10.08
C PHE A 514 -4.30 -38.85 -11.04
N ASN A 515 -3.32 -37.95 -11.19
CA ASN A 515 -2.02 -38.36 -11.63
C ASN A 515 -1.09 -38.39 -10.42
N SER A 516 -0.30 -39.42 -10.27
CA SER A 516 0.55 -39.64 -9.11
C SER A 516 1.97 -39.96 -9.56
N GLN A 517 2.94 -39.41 -8.88
CA GLN A 517 4.36 -39.72 -9.08
C GLN A 517 5.09 -39.80 -7.76
N ILE A 518 6.06 -40.70 -7.70
CA ILE A 518 6.99 -40.79 -6.58
C ILE A 518 8.34 -40.30 -7.06
N SER A 519 8.93 -39.41 -6.29
CA SER A 519 10.24 -38.82 -6.54
C SER A 519 11.17 -39.16 -5.37
N PHE A 520 12.39 -39.51 -5.68
CA PHE A 520 13.45 -39.79 -4.75
C PHE A 520 14.46 -38.64 -4.77
N SER A 521 14.95 -38.26 -3.60
CA SER A 521 15.96 -37.22 -3.48
C SER A 521 17.00 -37.59 -2.42
N ALA A 522 18.23 -37.16 -2.64
CA ALA A 522 19.29 -37.24 -1.64
C ALA A 522 20.11 -35.96 -1.70
N SER A 523 20.16 -35.19 -0.63
CA SER A 523 20.94 -33.95 -0.59
C SER A 523 22.09 -34.05 0.40
N MET A 524 23.24 -33.57 -0.02
CA MET A 524 24.45 -33.44 0.78
C MET A 524 24.84 -31.98 0.92
N ASN A 525 25.13 -31.56 2.12
CA ASN A 525 25.70 -30.25 2.37
C ASN A 525 26.74 -30.29 3.46
N THR A 526 27.66 -29.36 3.40
CA THR A 526 28.66 -29.15 4.44
C THR A 526 28.97 -27.65 4.55
N ARG A 527 29.66 -27.26 5.59
CA ARG A 527 30.10 -25.90 5.80
C ARG A 527 31.60 -25.88 6.11
N LEU A 528 32.31 -25.22 5.21
CA LEU A 528 33.75 -25.05 5.32
C LEU A 528 34.08 -23.63 5.76
N PHE A 529 35.01 -23.48 6.66
CA PHE A 529 35.46 -22.21 7.22
C PHE A 529 36.96 -22.02 6.98
N GLY A 530 37.33 -20.89 6.40
CA GLY A 530 38.67 -20.39 6.29
C GLY A 530 38.79 -19.08 7.10
N THR A 531 39.82 -18.91 7.86
CA THR A 531 40.08 -17.67 8.59
C THR A 531 41.53 -17.24 8.36
N LEU A 532 41.70 -16.08 7.74
CA LEU A 532 43.01 -15.45 7.56
C LEU A 532 43.15 -14.32 8.58
N ARG A 533 44.22 -14.37 9.38
CA ARG A 533 44.49 -13.38 10.42
C ARG A 533 45.64 -12.47 9.99
N PHE A 534 45.49 -11.18 10.26
CA PHE A 534 46.47 -10.14 9.93
C PHE A 534 47.06 -9.58 11.25
N LYS A 535 48.38 -9.49 11.31
CA LYS A 535 49.09 -9.02 12.54
C LYS A 535 49.21 -7.49 12.57
N LYS A 536 49.17 -6.84 11.44
CA LYS A 536 49.33 -5.39 11.31
C LYS A 536 48.10 -4.73 10.65
N GLY A 537 47.80 -3.51 11.06
CA GLY A 537 46.74 -2.69 10.48
C GLY A 537 45.40 -2.83 11.19
N ARG A 538 44.37 -2.18 10.62
CA ARG A 538 42.99 -2.17 11.14
C ARG A 538 42.23 -3.47 10.90
N LEU A 539 42.59 -4.19 9.85
CA LEU A 539 42.01 -5.48 9.53
C LEU A 539 42.64 -6.56 10.40
N GLU A 540 41.86 -7.15 11.31
CA GLU A 540 42.30 -8.21 12.23
C GLU A 540 42.21 -9.60 11.59
N ALA A 541 41.08 -9.88 10.95
CA ALA A 541 40.87 -11.18 10.30
C ALA A 541 39.84 -11.10 9.17
N ILE A 542 39.96 -11.97 8.19
CA ILE A 542 38.93 -12.27 7.19
C ILE A 542 38.48 -13.70 7.39
N ARG A 543 37.19 -13.92 7.52
CA ARG A 543 36.55 -15.22 7.59
C ARG A 543 35.81 -15.50 6.29
N HIS A 544 36.19 -16.57 5.61
CA HIS A 544 35.48 -17.09 4.47
C HIS A 544 34.66 -18.30 4.92
N THR A 545 33.37 -18.32 4.56
CA THR A 545 32.48 -19.45 4.74
C THR A 545 32.00 -19.93 3.38
N LEU A 546 32.30 -21.20 3.09
CA LEU A 546 31.86 -21.87 1.86
C LEU A 546 30.87 -22.98 2.24
N VAL A 547 29.69 -22.96 1.61
CA VAL A 547 28.64 -23.96 1.79
C VAL A 547 28.39 -24.66 0.46
N PRO A 548 29.14 -25.73 0.14
CA PRO A 548 28.84 -26.57 -1.01
C PRO A 548 27.60 -27.42 -0.73
N SER A 549 26.78 -27.61 -1.74
CA SER A 549 25.63 -28.50 -1.72
C SER A 549 25.56 -29.30 -3.00
N VAL A 550 25.21 -30.56 -2.88
CA VAL A 550 24.97 -31.48 -4.00
C VAL A 550 23.68 -32.21 -3.69
N SER A 551 22.79 -32.29 -4.66
CA SER A 551 21.56 -33.07 -4.51
C SER A 551 21.31 -33.92 -5.75
N LEU A 552 20.94 -35.17 -5.51
CA LEU A 552 20.46 -36.10 -6.53
C LEU A 552 18.95 -36.14 -6.44
N SER A 553 18.29 -36.06 -7.56
CA SER A 553 16.82 -36.25 -7.66
C SER A 553 16.53 -37.25 -8.79
N TYR A 554 15.57 -38.13 -8.57
CA TYR A 554 15.12 -39.10 -9.56
C TYR A 554 13.61 -39.29 -9.49
N THR A 555 12.95 -39.20 -10.63
CA THR A 555 11.53 -39.50 -10.79
C THR A 555 11.39 -40.50 -11.92
N PRO A 556 10.78 -41.67 -11.70
CA PRO A 556 10.51 -42.66 -12.73
C PRO A 556 9.64 -42.12 -13.85
N ASP A 557 9.63 -42.85 -14.99
CA ASP A 557 8.77 -42.49 -16.11
C ASP A 557 7.30 -42.85 -15.82
N TYR A 558 6.47 -41.86 -15.78
CA TYR A 558 5.01 -41.96 -15.63
C TYR A 558 4.28 -41.61 -16.95
N SER A 559 5.00 -41.45 -18.05
CA SER A 559 4.40 -41.07 -19.33
C SER A 559 3.82 -42.26 -20.08
N ASP A 560 4.11 -43.50 -19.67
CA ASP A 560 3.54 -44.68 -20.29
C ASP A 560 2.00 -44.66 -20.26
N PRO A 561 1.33 -44.89 -21.38
CA PRO A 561 -0.13 -44.89 -21.46
C PRO A 561 -0.81 -45.87 -20.50
N SER A 562 -0.12 -46.92 -20.05
CA SER A 562 -0.66 -47.88 -19.05
C SER A 562 -1.02 -47.26 -17.72
N PHE A 563 -0.39 -46.16 -17.36
CA PHE A 563 -0.77 -45.35 -16.16
C PHE A 563 -2.07 -44.57 -16.37
N GLY A 564 -2.56 -44.41 -17.61
CA GLY A 564 -3.76 -43.62 -17.94
C GLY A 564 -3.58 -42.11 -17.88
N TYR A 565 -2.36 -41.60 -17.65
CA TYR A 565 -2.07 -40.17 -17.56
C TYR A 565 -1.83 -39.53 -18.92
N TYR A 566 -1.43 -40.33 -19.90
CA TYR A 566 -1.14 -39.91 -21.25
C TYR A 566 -1.84 -40.85 -22.25
N GLN A 567 -2.07 -40.34 -23.44
CA GLN A 567 -2.61 -41.06 -24.59
C GLN A 567 -1.72 -40.82 -25.78
N ASP A 568 -1.38 -41.89 -26.48
CA ASP A 568 -0.69 -41.81 -27.76
C ASP A 568 -1.72 -41.54 -28.86
N VAL A 569 -1.59 -40.37 -29.49
CA VAL A 569 -2.56 -39.85 -30.46
C VAL A 569 -1.88 -39.66 -31.79
N ARG A 570 -2.49 -40.24 -32.84
CA ARG A 570 -2.11 -39.96 -34.21
C ARG A 570 -2.55 -38.53 -34.56
N ILE A 571 -1.66 -37.74 -35.19
CA ILE A 571 -1.87 -36.33 -35.45
C ILE A 571 -1.95 -35.94 -36.94
N ASN A 572 -1.54 -36.85 -37.84
CA ASN A 572 -1.61 -36.67 -39.29
C ASN A 572 -1.65 -37.99 -40.02
N ASN A 573 -1.75 -37.94 -41.36
CA ASN A 573 -1.76 -39.09 -42.23
C ASN A 573 -0.44 -39.31 -43.03
N ARG A 574 0.64 -38.68 -42.63
CA ARG A 574 1.92 -38.75 -43.31
C ARG A 574 2.50 -40.16 -43.22
N LYS A 575 2.92 -40.72 -44.35
CA LYS A 575 3.64 -42.00 -44.34
C LYS A 575 5.14 -41.73 -44.21
N PHE A 576 5.80 -42.40 -43.31
CA PHE A 576 7.26 -42.35 -43.14
C PHE A 576 7.78 -43.66 -42.57
N ILE A 577 9.09 -43.86 -42.70
CA ILE A 577 9.76 -45.01 -42.10
C ILE A 577 10.26 -44.59 -40.71
N ASN A 578 9.85 -45.29 -39.67
CA ASN A 578 10.25 -44.99 -38.30
C ASN A 578 11.71 -45.40 -38.02
N ALA A 579 12.23 -45.15 -36.86
CA ALA A 579 13.61 -45.48 -36.47
C ALA A 579 13.90 -47.00 -36.49
N ASP A 580 12.86 -47.82 -36.43
CA ASP A 580 12.96 -49.29 -36.49
C ASP A 580 12.89 -49.86 -37.94
N GLY A 581 12.85 -48.97 -38.94
CA GLY A 581 12.77 -49.34 -40.34
C GLY A 581 11.39 -49.82 -40.81
N LYS A 582 10.32 -49.61 -40.01
CA LYS A 582 8.94 -49.97 -40.37
C LYS A 582 8.18 -48.79 -40.94
N GLU A 583 7.34 -49.06 -41.94
CA GLU A 583 6.42 -48.04 -42.47
C GLU A 583 5.37 -47.68 -41.37
N GLN A 584 5.29 -46.42 -41.06
CA GLN A 584 4.34 -45.88 -40.12
C GLN A 584 3.49 -44.84 -40.85
N ILE A 585 2.17 -44.86 -40.56
CA ILE A 585 1.23 -43.90 -41.10
C ILE A 585 0.83 -42.97 -39.97
N GLY A 586 1.21 -41.72 -40.12
CA GLY A 586 0.92 -40.66 -39.14
C GLY A 586 1.90 -40.55 -37.99
N ASP A 587 2.24 -39.33 -37.64
CA ASP A 587 3.02 -39.04 -36.46
C ASP A 587 2.18 -39.31 -35.23
N ILE A 588 2.74 -40.02 -34.27
CA ILE A 588 2.10 -40.29 -32.97
C ILE A 588 2.69 -39.34 -31.94
N ARG A 589 1.83 -38.64 -31.24
CA ARG A 589 2.23 -37.82 -30.11
C ARG A 589 1.60 -38.27 -28.82
N ARG A 590 2.38 -38.25 -27.76
CA ARG A 590 1.93 -38.53 -26.38
C ARG A 590 1.41 -37.27 -25.77
N ILE A 591 0.11 -37.24 -25.43
CA ILE A 591 -0.63 -36.06 -24.95
C ILE A 591 -1.22 -36.38 -23.58
N SER A 592 -1.12 -35.43 -22.66
CA SER A 592 -1.74 -35.56 -21.32
C SER A 592 -3.27 -35.65 -21.42
N THR A 593 -3.86 -36.60 -20.70
CA THR A 593 -5.31 -36.75 -20.60
C THR A 593 -5.95 -35.73 -19.65
N PHE A 594 -5.16 -34.90 -18.95
CA PHE A 594 -5.64 -33.97 -17.94
C PHE A 594 -5.63 -32.50 -18.38
N ASP A 595 -4.68 -32.10 -19.19
CA ASP A 595 -4.57 -30.74 -19.66
C ASP A 595 -4.07 -30.66 -21.08
N PRO A 596 -4.93 -30.34 -22.05
CA PRO A 596 -4.56 -30.26 -23.46
C PRO A 596 -3.67 -29.05 -23.78
N ARG A 597 -3.53 -28.09 -22.89
CA ARG A 597 -2.73 -26.87 -23.08
C ARG A 597 -1.27 -27.06 -22.69
N THR A 598 -1.01 -27.94 -21.75
CA THR A 598 0.34 -28.25 -21.25
C THR A 598 0.70 -29.67 -21.63
N MET A 599 1.51 -29.84 -22.67
CA MET A 599 2.21 -31.09 -22.93
C MET A 599 3.37 -31.22 -21.93
N SER A 600 3.04 -31.46 -20.68
CA SER A 600 4.05 -31.83 -19.69
C SER A 600 4.42 -33.27 -19.90
N TYR A 601 5.61 -33.53 -20.42
CA TYR A 601 6.16 -34.86 -20.45
C TYR A 601 6.34 -35.38 -19.01
N GLY A 602 5.61 -36.43 -18.67
CA GLY A 602 5.80 -37.16 -17.43
C GLY A 602 6.93 -38.19 -17.52
N GLY A 603 7.87 -38.03 -18.46
CA GLY A 603 9.00 -38.90 -18.63
C GLY A 603 9.92 -38.96 -17.42
N ALA A 604 10.75 -39.97 -17.37
CA ALA A 604 11.73 -40.08 -16.31
C ALA A 604 12.58 -38.80 -16.21
N SER A 605 12.81 -38.36 -15.02
CA SER A 605 13.74 -37.27 -14.76
C SER A 605 14.77 -37.69 -13.72
N GLY A 606 16.03 -37.38 -13.97
CA GLY A 606 17.13 -37.66 -13.06
C GLY A 606 18.14 -36.54 -13.14
N ALA A 607 18.45 -35.90 -12.05
CA ALA A 607 19.36 -34.76 -12.07
C ALA A 607 20.25 -34.71 -10.83
N ILE A 608 21.49 -34.32 -11.04
CA ILE A 608 22.40 -33.90 -9.99
C ILE A 608 22.43 -32.39 -10.03
N SER A 609 21.95 -31.76 -8.96
CA SER A 609 22.08 -30.31 -8.78
C SER A 609 23.23 -30.02 -7.85
N PHE A 610 23.99 -28.99 -8.18
CA PHE A 610 25.12 -28.53 -7.36
C PHE A 610 25.03 -27.05 -7.09
N GLY A 611 25.50 -26.65 -5.93
CA GLY A 611 25.51 -25.26 -5.55
C GLY A 611 26.66 -24.93 -4.60
N PHE A 612 27.15 -23.70 -4.68
CA PHE A 612 28.20 -23.15 -3.85
C PHE A 612 27.73 -21.78 -3.33
N GLN A 613 27.64 -21.64 -2.03
CA GLN A 613 27.37 -20.35 -1.41
C GLN A 613 28.59 -19.90 -0.64
N ASN A 614 28.99 -18.66 -0.86
CA ASN A 614 30.16 -18.06 -0.23
C ASN A 614 29.76 -16.79 0.51
N THR A 615 30.25 -16.63 1.71
CA THR A 615 30.18 -15.38 2.51
C THR A 615 31.54 -14.98 2.98
N LEU A 616 31.82 -13.67 2.99
CA LEU A 616 33.11 -13.11 3.39
C LEU A 616 32.88 -12.02 4.44
N GLU A 617 33.41 -12.25 5.63
CA GLU A 617 33.31 -11.34 6.78
C GLU A 617 34.69 -10.85 7.18
N ALA A 618 34.84 -9.54 7.41
CA ALA A 618 36.02 -8.92 7.98
C ALA A 618 35.80 -8.56 9.44
N LYS A 619 36.81 -8.76 10.25
CA LYS A 619 36.91 -8.27 11.61
C LYS A 619 37.86 -7.08 11.63
N LEU A 620 37.35 -5.90 11.96
CA LEU A 620 38.08 -4.65 12.00
C LEU A 620 38.30 -4.19 13.44
N LYS A 621 39.45 -3.63 13.76
CA LYS A 621 39.71 -2.94 15.03
C LYS A 621 38.96 -1.61 15.04
N THR A 622 38.30 -1.29 16.13
CA THR A 622 37.61 0.00 16.31
C THR A 622 38.62 1.14 16.40
N LYS A 623 38.24 2.34 15.98
CA LYS A 623 39.14 3.53 15.99
C LYS A 623 39.30 4.16 17.36
N SER A 624 38.49 3.82 18.34
CA SER A 624 38.46 4.43 19.68
C SER A 624 38.86 3.42 20.74
N ASP A 625 39.86 3.77 21.51
CA ASP A 625 40.34 2.97 22.66
C ASP A 625 39.33 2.95 23.83
N THR A 626 38.34 3.83 23.83
CA THR A 626 37.28 3.95 24.84
C THR A 626 35.98 3.26 24.44
N ALA A 627 35.95 2.56 23.29
CA ALA A 627 34.75 1.86 22.86
C ALA A 627 34.52 0.58 23.70
N SER A 628 33.30 0.36 24.15
CA SER A 628 32.89 -0.86 24.85
C SER A 628 33.08 -2.15 24.03
N VAL A 629 33.22 -1.99 22.69
CA VAL A 629 33.48 -3.09 21.76
C VAL A 629 34.77 -2.79 20.99
N LEU A 630 35.81 -3.56 21.26
CA LEU A 630 37.13 -3.39 20.65
C LEU A 630 37.22 -3.77 19.16
N THR A 631 36.25 -4.51 18.64
CA THR A 631 36.27 -5.01 17.27
C THR A 631 34.88 -4.97 16.63
N GLU A 632 34.81 -4.58 15.36
CA GLU A 632 33.62 -4.52 14.54
C GLU A 632 33.65 -5.65 13.49
N LYS A 633 32.53 -6.35 13.29
CA LYS A 633 32.38 -7.32 12.20
C LYS A 633 31.67 -6.66 11.03
N VAL A 634 32.32 -6.62 9.87
CA VAL A 634 31.78 -6.08 8.64
C VAL A 634 31.67 -7.20 7.61
N ARG A 635 30.50 -7.38 7.01
CA ARG A 635 30.36 -8.29 5.88
C ARG A 635 30.86 -7.60 4.62
N ILE A 636 31.87 -8.19 3.98
CA ILE A 636 32.40 -7.73 2.68
C ILE A 636 31.53 -8.30 1.57
N LEU A 637 31.13 -9.57 1.72
CA LEU A 637 30.32 -10.30 0.78
C LEU A 637 29.22 -11.01 1.53
N ASP A 638 28.00 -10.56 1.35
CA ASP A 638 26.84 -11.17 2.03
C ASP A 638 26.52 -12.53 1.44
N ASN A 639 26.61 -12.64 0.14
CA ASN A 639 26.42 -13.90 -0.57
C ASN A 639 27.07 -13.85 -1.96
N PHE A 640 27.77 -14.91 -2.32
CA PHE A 640 28.14 -15.23 -3.71
C PHE A 640 27.78 -16.67 -3.96
N GLY A 641 26.81 -16.90 -4.83
CA GLY A 641 26.30 -18.22 -5.17
C GLY A 641 26.61 -18.60 -6.63
N LEU A 642 26.92 -19.86 -6.83
CA LEU A 642 26.92 -20.53 -8.12
C LEU A 642 26.00 -21.72 -8.01
N ASN A 643 25.18 -21.98 -9.01
CA ASN A 643 24.28 -23.13 -9.06
C ASN A 643 24.11 -23.66 -10.48
N GLY A 644 23.95 -24.97 -10.59
CA GLY A 644 23.68 -25.63 -11.84
C GLY A 644 23.14 -27.05 -11.59
N SER A 645 22.75 -27.73 -12.65
CA SER A 645 22.31 -29.11 -12.61
C SER A 645 22.74 -29.86 -13.83
N TYR A 646 22.94 -31.15 -13.65
CA TYR A 646 23.25 -32.10 -14.71
C TYR A 646 22.13 -33.14 -14.80
N ASN A 647 21.45 -33.22 -15.95
CA ASN A 647 20.39 -34.19 -16.20
C ASN A 647 21.04 -35.53 -16.62
N LEU A 648 20.89 -36.55 -15.79
CA LEU A 648 21.48 -37.86 -15.96
C LEU A 648 20.84 -38.67 -17.13
N LEU A 649 19.62 -38.33 -17.50
CA LEU A 649 18.80 -39.04 -18.46
C LEU A 649 18.72 -38.33 -19.82
N ALA A 650 19.24 -37.13 -19.90
CA ALA A 650 19.28 -36.38 -21.14
C ALA A 650 20.38 -36.95 -22.07
N LYS A 651 20.03 -37.27 -23.29
CA LYS A 651 20.99 -37.68 -24.35
C LYS A 651 21.81 -36.49 -24.82
N GLU A 652 21.20 -35.32 -24.86
CA GLU A 652 21.78 -34.05 -25.28
C GLU A 652 21.42 -32.95 -24.29
N TYR A 653 22.24 -31.93 -24.20
CA TYR A 653 22.00 -30.77 -23.32
C TYR A 653 21.86 -31.14 -21.84
N ALA A 654 22.66 -32.12 -21.38
CA ALA A 654 22.56 -32.63 -20.01
C ALA A 654 22.91 -31.58 -18.93
N LEU A 655 23.85 -30.68 -19.23
CA LEU A 655 24.24 -29.62 -18.27
C LEU A 655 23.30 -28.41 -18.39
N SER A 656 22.72 -27.97 -17.29
CA SER A 656 21.91 -26.76 -17.29
C SER A 656 22.78 -25.52 -17.47
N ASN A 657 22.15 -24.39 -17.75
CA ASN A 657 22.82 -23.10 -17.58
C ASN A 657 23.30 -22.95 -16.12
N ILE A 658 24.44 -22.34 -15.95
CA ILE A 658 25.04 -22.07 -14.63
C ILE A 658 24.62 -20.69 -14.19
N GLY A 659 23.82 -20.66 -13.12
CA GLY A 659 23.42 -19.41 -12.48
C GLY A 659 24.48 -18.91 -11.52
N PHE A 660 24.67 -17.59 -11.47
CA PHE A 660 25.46 -16.94 -10.44
C PHE A 660 24.72 -15.74 -9.84
N ASN A 661 24.93 -15.49 -8.57
CA ASN A 661 24.39 -14.34 -7.88
C ASN A 661 25.39 -13.85 -6.86
N LEU A 662 25.48 -12.54 -6.70
CA LEU A 662 26.30 -11.84 -5.72
C LEU A 662 25.49 -10.76 -5.06
N ALA A 663 25.53 -10.72 -3.75
CA ALA A 663 24.97 -9.64 -2.93
C ALA A 663 26.05 -9.16 -1.95
N SER A 664 26.22 -7.86 -1.89
CA SER A 664 27.20 -7.22 -0.98
C SER A 664 26.70 -5.86 -0.54
N ARG A 665 26.99 -5.52 0.70
CA ARG A 665 26.78 -4.18 1.24
C ARG A 665 28.11 -3.57 1.67
N VAL A 666 28.59 -2.63 0.89
CA VAL A 666 29.85 -1.95 1.15
C VAL A 666 29.60 -0.46 1.41
N LYS A 667 29.90 0.02 2.62
CA LYS A 667 29.73 1.43 3.02
C LYS A 667 28.37 2.00 2.63
N ASP A 668 27.31 1.29 2.96
CA ASP A 668 25.91 1.67 2.66
C ASP A 668 25.53 1.61 1.17
N PHE A 669 26.41 1.10 0.30
CA PHE A 669 26.03 0.73 -1.05
C PHE A 669 25.50 -0.72 -1.06
N ASP A 670 24.27 -0.88 -1.50
CA ASP A 670 23.70 -2.19 -1.77
C ASP A 670 24.05 -2.58 -3.22
N ILE A 671 24.81 -3.64 -3.38
CA ILE A 671 25.29 -4.12 -4.67
C ILE A 671 24.72 -5.52 -4.87
N ASN A 672 23.99 -5.70 -5.98
CA ASN A 672 23.51 -7.00 -6.38
C ASN A 672 23.91 -7.26 -7.83
N MET A 673 24.38 -8.46 -8.09
CA MET A 673 24.73 -8.95 -9.42
C MET A 673 24.17 -10.35 -9.57
N GLY A 674 23.73 -10.68 -10.76
CA GLY A 674 23.31 -12.03 -11.08
C GLY A 674 23.36 -12.29 -12.57
N GLY A 675 23.31 -13.53 -12.94
CA GLY A 675 23.30 -13.90 -14.35
C GLY A 675 23.27 -15.39 -14.58
N SER A 676 23.25 -15.73 -15.84
CA SER A 676 23.28 -17.11 -16.31
C SER A 676 24.31 -17.30 -17.42
N LEU A 677 25.01 -18.38 -17.34
CA LEU A 677 26.04 -18.83 -18.27
C LEU A 677 25.55 -20.06 -19.00
N ASP A 678 25.49 -20.03 -20.33
CA ASP A 678 25.19 -21.22 -21.16
C ASP A 678 26.49 -21.94 -21.50
N PRO A 679 26.67 -23.20 -21.10
CA PRO A 679 27.87 -23.96 -21.37
C PRO A 679 27.98 -24.48 -22.80
N TYR A 680 26.93 -24.32 -23.62
CA TYR A 680 26.85 -24.92 -24.95
C TYR A 680 27.29 -24.01 -26.07
N LEU A 681 27.84 -24.63 -27.13
CA LEU A 681 28.26 -23.93 -28.34
C LEU A 681 27.02 -23.56 -29.19
N TYR A 682 27.07 -22.40 -29.80
CA TYR A 682 26.14 -21.95 -30.83
C TYR A 682 26.87 -21.82 -32.17
N VAL A 683 26.28 -22.35 -33.21
CA VAL A 683 26.76 -22.24 -34.60
C VAL A 683 25.78 -21.40 -35.40
N ALA A 684 26.29 -20.67 -36.37
CA ALA A 684 25.46 -19.93 -37.32
C ALA A 684 24.59 -20.91 -38.11
N ASP A 685 23.30 -20.60 -38.20
CA ASP A 685 22.34 -21.44 -38.94
C ASP A 685 21.37 -20.53 -39.71
N PRO A 686 21.28 -20.65 -41.06
CA PRO A 686 20.41 -19.80 -41.87
C PRO A 686 18.93 -19.84 -41.46
N LEU A 687 18.48 -20.91 -40.79
CA LEU A 687 17.10 -21.07 -40.34
C LEU A 687 16.83 -20.35 -39.04
N PHE A 688 17.84 -19.97 -38.26
CA PHE A 688 17.74 -19.27 -36.99
C PHE A 688 18.32 -17.85 -37.04
N PHE A 689 18.55 -17.33 -38.25
CA PHE A 689 19.05 -15.97 -38.48
C PHE A 689 20.11 -15.54 -37.44
N ASP A 690 19.88 -14.46 -36.73
CA ASP A 690 20.84 -13.85 -35.78
C ASP A 690 21.08 -14.69 -34.52
N ILE A 691 20.19 -15.60 -34.15
CA ILE A 691 20.29 -16.34 -32.87
C ILE A 691 21.31 -17.52 -33.02
N GLY A 692 21.40 -18.12 -34.20
CA GLY A 692 22.15 -19.35 -34.41
C GLY A 692 21.49 -20.57 -33.76
N ARG A 693 22.01 -21.73 -34.07
CA ARG A 693 21.54 -23.02 -33.52
C ARG A 693 22.43 -23.46 -32.36
N ARG A 694 21.82 -23.77 -31.22
CA ARG A 694 22.49 -24.37 -30.08
C ARG A 694 22.88 -25.79 -30.40
N THR A 695 24.12 -26.18 -30.13
CA THR A 695 24.63 -27.56 -30.34
C THR A 695 24.74 -28.27 -28.98
N PRO A 696 24.74 -29.62 -28.99
CA PRO A 696 24.95 -30.37 -27.74
C PRO A 696 26.40 -30.31 -27.22
N ASP A 697 27.30 -29.74 -28.01
CA ASP A 697 28.72 -29.65 -27.65
C ASP A 697 28.97 -28.58 -26.62
N LEU A 698 29.75 -28.91 -25.60
CA LEU A 698 30.15 -27.94 -24.56
C LEU A 698 31.23 -27.01 -25.12
N MET A 699 31.15 -25.75 -24.89
CA MET A 699 32.14 -24.73 -25.30
C MET A 699 33.55 -25.10 -24.82
N PHE A 700 33.66 -25.62 -23.60
CA PHE A 700 34.91 -26.02 -23.01
C PHE A 700 35.58 -27.16 -23.79
N SER A 701 34.82 -28.17 -24.25
CA SER A 701 35.35 -29.31 -24.99
C SER A 701 35.86 -28.93 -26.37
N GLN A 702 35.35 -27.83 -26.92
CA GLN A 702 35.73 -27.29 -28.23
C GLN A 702 36.76 -26.16 -28.19
N GLY A 703 37.30 -25.88 -27.00
CA GLY A 703 38.26 -24.78 -26.81
C GLY A 703 37.69 -23.36 -27.00
N ALA A 704 36.36 -23.23 -27.05
CA ALA A 704 35.67 -21.96 -27.30
C ALA A 704 35.39 -21.13 -26.01
N GLY A 705 35.98 -21.52 -24.88
CA GLY A 705 35.80 -20.90 -23.58
C GLY A 705 34.99 -21.76 -22.61
N LEU A 706 34.72 -21.27 -21.39
CA LEU A 706 34.01 -22.04 -20.36
C LEU A 706 32.50 -22.07 -20.58
N ALA A 707 31.91 -20.92 -20.85
CA ALA A 707 30.48 -20.75 -21.07
C ALA A 707 30.18 -19.35 -21.65
N ARG A 708 29.02 -19.18 -22.23
CA ARG A 708 28.54 -17.93 -22.80
C ARG A 708 27.62 -17.22 -21.81
N LEU A 709 27.83 -15.95 -21.57
CA LEU A 709 26.93 -15.12 -20.76
C LEU A 709 25.64 -14.89 -21.56
N GLN A 710 24.52 -15.44 -21.05
CA GLN A 710 23.18 -15.25 -21.61
C GLN A 710 22.40 -14.12 -20.96
N GLY A 711 22.51 -14.02 -19.65
CA GLY A 711 21.83 -13.00 -18.88
C GLY A 711 22.75 -12.43 -17.83
N PHE A 712 22.69 -11.13 -17.66
CA PHE A 712 23.41 -10.42 -16.61
C PHE A 712 22.56 -9.29 -16.08
N ASN A 713 22.42 -9.22 -14.79
CA ASN A 713 21.77 -8.11 -14.10
C ASN A 713 22.71 -7.57 -13.04
N PHE A 714 22.76 -6.27 -12.93
CA PHE A 714 23.52 -5.54 -11.96
C PHE A 714 22.66 -4.43 -11.37
N SER A 715 22.67 -4.28 -10.07
CA SER A 715 22.08 -3.12 -9.40
C SER A 715 22.98 -2.59 -8.31
N ILE A 716 23.06 -1.29 -8.22
CA ILE A 716 23.75 -0.56 -7.16
C ILE A 716 22.88 0.59 -6.69
N GLY A 717 22.69 0.69 -5.40
CA GLY A 717 21.93 1.78 -4.80
C GLY A 717 22.53 2.26 -3.50
N ARG A 718 22.22 3.50 -3.16
CA ARG A 718 22.58 4.08 -1.87
C ARG A 718 21.60 5.16 -1.47
N ARG A 719 21.40 5.28 -0.15
CA ARG A 719 20.65 6.36 0.46
C ARG A 719 21.59 7.27 1.23
N PHE A 720 21.42 8.55 1.03
CA PHE A 720 22.10 9.62 1.76
C PHE A 720 21.08 10.40 2.57
N SER A 721 21.41 10.78 3.78
CA SER A 721 20.57 11.62 4.63
C SER A 721 21.42 12.51 5.53
N ALA A 722 20.92 13.69 5.83
CA ALA A 722 21.58 14.66 6.71
C ALA A 722 21.33 14.35 8.20
N GLY A 723 21.59 13.15 8.63
CA GLY A 723 21.41 12.71 10.02
C GLY A 723 20.89 11.29 10.13
N LYS A 724 21.02 10.69 11.28
CA LYS A 724 20.37 9.41 11.57
C LYS A 724 18.93 9.68 12.00
N PRO A 725 17.93 8.99 11.44
CA PRO A 725 16.57 9.11 11.95
C PRO A 725 16.57 8.72 13.42
N LYS A 726 16.17 9.64 14.28
CA LYS A 726 15.92 9.36 15.69
C LYS A 726 14.51 8.81 15.81
N PRO A 727 14.26 7.85 16.69
CA PRO A 727 12.89 7.41 16.99
C PRO A 727 12.05 8.63 17.34
N LYS A 728 10.90 8.77 16.73
CA LYS A 728 9.99 9.88 17.03
C LYS A 728 9.29 9.59 18.34
N GLU A 729 9.39 10.50 19.29
CA GLU A 729 8.61 10.47 20.51
C GLU A 729 7.50 11.51 20.37
N ASN A 730 6.27 11.06 20.39
CA ASN A 730 5.10 11.93 20.47
C ASN A 730 4.32 11.56 21.74
N LYS A 731 4.34 12.45 22.73
CA LYS A 731 3.68 12.25 24.01
C LYS A 731 2.15 12.04 23.90
N ASN A 732 1.58 12.44 22.77
CA ASN A 732 0.13 12.34 22.50
C ASN A 732 -0.26 11.15 21.61
N ALA A 733 0.72 10.37 21.12
CA ALA A 733 0.45 9.20 20.29
C ALA A 733 0.35 7.93 21.14
N SER A 734 -0.54 7.01 20.76
CA SER A 734 -0.61 5.71 21.41
C SER A 734 0.65 4.88 21.10
N GLU A 735 0.98 3.94 21.98
CA GLU A 735 2.13 3.06 21.81
C GLU A 735 2.08 2.27 20.50
N ALA A 736 0.88 1.88 20.04
CA ALA A 736 0.68 1.20 18.76
C ALA A 736 0.98 2.13 17.56
N GLN A 737 0.58 3.39 17.63
CA GLN A 737 0.89 4.40 16.62
C GLN A 737 2.38 4.72 16.59
N MET A 738 3.02 4.82 17.75
CA MET A 738 4.46 5.03 17.84
C MET A 738 5.26 3.84 17.29
N ASN A 739 4.82 2.62 17.58
CA ASN A 739 5.44 1.41 17.04
C ASN A 739 5.28 1.32 15.52
N GLN A 740 4.16 1.75 14.96
CA GLN A 740 3.94 1.81 13.53
C GLN A 740 4.82 2.88 12.86
N ILE A 741 4.90 4.07 13.44
CA ILE A 741 5.77 5.16 12.98
C ILE A 741 7.24 4.74 13.05
N ASN A 742 7.68 4.10 14.12
CA ASN A 742 9.06 3.70 14.31
C ASN A 742 9.45 2.45 13.49
N ARG A 743 8.49 1.59 13.12
CA ARG A 743 8.74 0.47 12.19
C ARG A 743 8.93 0.93 10.75
N ASN A 744 8.21 1.98 10.34
CA ASN A 744 8.20 2.50 8.98
C ASN A 744 8.74 3.94 8.97
N LEU A 745 9.91 4.15 9.54
CA LEU A 745 10.56 5.48 9.58
C LEU A 745 10.73 6.09 8.18
N ASP A 746 10.81 5.25 7.17
CA ASP A 746 10.96 5.65 5.77
C ASP A 746 9.67 6.13 5.11
N ASP A 747 8.51 5.73 5.63
CA ASP A 747 7.19 6.13 5.12
C ASP A 747 6.74 7.51 5.65
N TYR A 748 7.40 8.01 6.70
CA TYR A 748 7.07 9.27 7.33
C TYR A 748 8.12 10.32 7.04
N VAL A 749 7.65 11.47 6.60
CA VAL A 749 8.52 12.63 6.36
C VAL A 749 9.06 13.16 7.69
N ASP A 750 10.37 13.06 7.89
CA ASP A 750 11.04 13.70 9.02
C ASP A 750 11.43 15.13 8.65
N TRP A 751 10.68 16.10 9.15
CA TRP A 751 10.92 17.53 8.93
C TRP A 751 12.20 18.06 9.62
N ASN A 752 12.76 17.27 10.56
CA ASN A 752 14.01 17.62 11.23
C ASN A 752 15.25 17.22 10.43
N VAL A 753 15.07 16.40 9.38
CA VAL A 753 16.17 16.03 8.47
C VAL A 753 16.13 16.94 7.27
N PRO A 754 17.11 17.86 7.10
CA PRO A 754 17.06 18.89 6.06
C PRO A 754 17.06 18.31 4.64
N TRP A 755 17.62 17.12 4.42
CA TRP A 755 17.54 16.45 3.13
C TRP A 755 17.76 14.94 3.23
N ASN A 756 17.17 14.21 2.31
CA ASN A 756 17.52 12.85 1.98
C ASN A 756 17.58 12.68 0.45
N PHE A 757 18.42 11.79 0.00
CA PHE A 757 18.57 11.45 -1.40
C PHE A 757 18.90 9.98 -1.53
N SER A 758 18.19 9.27 -2.39
CA SER A 758 18.48 7.89 -2.74
C SER A 758 18.57 7.74 -4.26
N PHE A 759 19.47 6.90 -4.69
CA PHE A 759 19.53 6.51 -6.08
C PHE A 759 19.68 4.99 -6.20
N SER A 760 19.23 4.45 -7.31
CA SER A 760 19.41 3.07 -7.69
C SER A 760 19.67 3.00 -9.19
N TYR A 761 20.83 2.50 -9.55
CA TYR A 761 21.17 2.18 -10.93
C TYR A 761 20.92 0.71 -11.18
N GLN A 762 20.27 0.39 -12.28
CA GLN A 762 19.98 -0.98 -12.72
C GLN A 762 20.48 -1.17 -14.16
N PHE A 763 21.13 -2.27 -14.38
CA PHE A 763 21.54 -2.73 -15.69
C PHE A 763 21.12 -4.16 -15.89
N SER A 764 20.50 -4.46 -17.02
CA SER A 764 20.12 -5.80 -17.42
C SER A 764 20.53 -6.04 -18.86
N MET A 765 21.20 -7.15 -19.08
CA MET A 765 21.59 -7.63 -20.39
C MET A 765 20.97 -9.00 -20.62
N ASN A 766 20.32 -9.16 -21.75
CA ASN A 766 19.84 -10.45 -22.22
C ASN A 766 20.41 -10.73 -23.61
N LYS A 767 21.02 -11.89 -23.76
CA LYS A 767 21.65 -12.34 -25.01
C LYS A 767 21.22 -13.77 -25.33
N THR A 768 20.47 -13.94 -26.38
CA THR A 768 20.04 -15.26 -26.84
C THR A 768 20.96 -15.71 -27.96
N GLY A 769 21.69 -16.79 -27.70
CA GLY A 769 22.60 -17.39 -28.72
C GLY A 769 23.66 -16.41 -29.25
N LEU A 770 23.73 -16.29 -30.58
CA LEU A 770 24.67 -15.40 -31.28
C LEU A 770 24.11 -13.96 -31.43
N ALA A 771 22.83 -13.74 -31.16
CA ALA A 771 22.21 -12.43 -31.32
C ALA A 771 22.93 -11.34 -30.55
N SER A 772 22.79 -10.11 -31.01
CA SER A 772 23.30 -8.96 -30.31
C SER A 772 22.62 -8.82 -28.93
N PRO A 773 23.37 -8.47 -27.87
CA PRO A 773 22.80 -8.34 -26.53
C PRO A 773 21.75 -7.22 -26.47
N GLN A 774 20.63 -7.51 -25.85
CA GLN A 774 19.63 -6.50 -25.51
C GLN A 774 19.94 -5.93 -24.12
N ASN A 775 20.34 -4.68 -24.10
CA ASN A 775 20.71 -3.99 -22.88
C ASN A 775 19.61 -3.02 -22.46
N ILE A 776 19.26 -3.07 -21.19
CA ILE A 776 18.37 -2.13 -20.55
C ILE A 776 19.12 -1.55 -19.37
N SER A 777 19.26 -0.25 -19.32
CA SER A 777 19.91 0.43 -18.20
C SER A 777 19.11 1.65 -17.78
N GLY A 778 18.93 1.79 -16.49
CA GLY A 778 18.17 2.89 -15.92
C GLY A 778 18.73 3.34 -14.58
N LEU A 779 18.63 4.64 -14.34
CA LEU A 779 18.89 5.26 -13.06
C LEU A 779 17.57 5.76 -12.50
N SER A 780 17.22 5.36 -11.31
CA SER A 780 16.12 5.94 -10.55
C SER A 780 16.67 6.74 -9.39
N PHE A 781 16.08 7.87 -9.10
CA PHE A 781 16.45 8.69 -7.97
C PHE A 781 15.22 9.33 -7.32
N GLN A 782 15.32 9.47 -6.02
CA GLN A 782 14.32 10.10 -5.18
C GLN A 782 15.02 10.94 -4.14
N GLY A 783 14.54 12.15 -3.93
CA GLY A 783 15.09 13.02 -2.91
C GLY A 783 14.07 13.99 -2.39
N ASP A 784 14.28 14.43 -1.17
CA ASP A 784 13.60 15.56 -0.55
C ASP A 784 14.60 16.47 0.13
N VAL A 785 14.32 17.76 0.06
CA VAL A 785 15.11 18.81 0.69
C VAL A 785 14.20 19.82 1.36
N SER A 786 14.50 20.14 2.60
CA SER A 786 13.86 21.22 3.34
C SER A 786 14.75 22.45 3.26
N LEU A 787 14.44 23.39 2.34
CA LEU A 787 15.21 24.64 2.19
C LEU A 787 15.09 25.54 3.41
N SER A 788 13.98 25.42 4.14
CA SER A 788 13.72 26.06 5.42
C SER A 788 12.68 25.23 6.17
N GLU A 789 12.39 25.56 7.42
CA GLU A 789 11.30 24.95 8.18
C GLU A 789 9.92 25.06 7.50
N LYS A 790 9.78 26.01 6.57
CA LYS A 790 8.53 26.31 5.86
C LYS A 790 8.48 25.79 4.42
N TRP A 791 9.58 25.38 3.85
CA TRP A 791 9.67 24.91 2.48
C TRP A 791 10.25 23.51 2.38
N LYS A 792 9.51 22.62 1.76
CA LYS A 792 9.97 21.29 1.41
C LYS A 792 9.73 21.00 -0.07
N PHE A 793 10.78 20.50 -0.71
CA PHE A 793 10.75 20.01 -2.10
C PHE A 793 11.02 18.52 -2.09
N SER A 794 10.28 17.78 -2.89
CA SER A 794 10.62 16.39 -3.19
C SER A 794 10.56 16.13 -4.69
N VAL A 795 11.42 15.23 -5.13
CA VAL A 795 11.51 14.82 -6.52
C VAL A 795 11.68 13.31 -6.58
N THR A 796 10.95 12.69 -7.48
CA THR A 796 11.11 11.28 -7.86
C THR A 796 11.22 11.25 -9.36
N SER A 797 12.31 10.69 -9.90
CA SER A 797 12.52 10.60 -11.33
C SER A 797 13.47 9.44 -11.65
N GLY A 798 13.69 9.21 -12.91
CA GLY A 798 14.68 8.29 -13.40
C GLY A 798 15.21 8.71 -14.76
N PHE A 799 16.23 8.03 -15.21
CA PHE A 799 16.84 8.24 -16.52
C PHE A 799 16.99 6.90 -17.22
N ASP A 800 16.46 6.80 -18.42
CA ASP A 800 16.63 5.63 -19.28
C ASP A 800 17.78 5.89 -20.25
N PHE A 801 18.84 5.10 -20.12
CA PHE A 801 20.05 5.29 -20.94
C PHE A 801 19.85 4.79 -22.38
N LYS A 802 18.93 3.87 -22.63
CA LYS A 802 18.62 3.37 -23.98
C LYS A 802 17.93 4.45 -24.82
N TYR A 803 16.95 5.09 -24.24
CA TYR A 803 16.18 6.16 -24.88
C TYR A 803 16.73 7.56 -24.61
N LYS A 804 17.80 7.66 -23.82
CA LYS A 804 18.48 8.92 -23.44
C LYS A 804 17.50 9.99 -22.93
N GLY A 805 16.58 9.59 -22.08
CA GLY A 805 15.53 10.47 -21.59
C GLY A 805 15.17 10.23 -20.13
N LEU A 806 14.61 11.27 -19.52
CA LEU A 806 14.01 11.16 -18.19
C LEU A 806 12.76 10.30 -18.28
N THR A 807 12.59 9.40 -17.32
CA THR A 807 11.39 8.58 -17.16
C THR A 807 10.30 9.37 -16.44
N TYR A 808 9.30 8.68 -15.92
CA TYR A 808 8.27 9.31 -15.09
C TYR A 808 8.90 10.20 -14.02
N THR A 809 8.59 11.50 -14.08
CA THR A 809 9.13 12.50 -13.15
C THR A 809 7.98 13.14 -12.40
N ASN A 810 8.05 13.10 -11.08
CA ASN A 810 7.11 13.76 -10.20
C ASN A 810 7.87 14.70 -9.26
N MET A 811 7.40 15.93 -9.17
CA MET A 811 7.93 16.97 -8.27
C MET A 811 6.83 17.41 -7.34
N SER A 812 7.12 17.53 -6.06
CA SER A 812 6.20 18.12 -5.10
C SER A 812 6.86 19.24 -4.31
N VAL A 813 6.08 20.28 -4.09
CA VAL A 813 6.47 21.45 -3.29
C VAL A 813 5.45 21.62 -2.20
N HIS A 814 5.89 21.59 -0.97
CA HIS A 814 5.06 21.94 0.17
C HIS A 814 5.58 23.21 0.81
N ARG A 815 4.67 24.14 1.11
CA ARG A 815 4.98 25.39 1.82
C ARG A 815 4.02 25.61 2.98
N ASP A 816 4.62 25.89 4.11
CA ASP A 816 3.91 26.40 5.29
C ASP A 816 3.73 27.92 5.18
N LEU A 817 2.49 28.38 5.10
CA LEU A 817 2.08 29.77 4.98
C LEU A 817 1.42 30.28 6.27
N HIS A 818 1.92 29.90 7.44
CA HIS A 818 1.39 30.22 8.76
C HIS A 818 0.06 29.53 9.06
N CYS A 819 -1.08 30.11 8.69
CA CYS A 819 -2.41 29.52 8.88
C CYS A 819 -2.85 28.63 7.72
N TRP A 820 -2.14 28.68 6.61
CA TRP A 820 -2.39 27.91 5.41
C TRP A 820 -1.23 26.98 5.11
N GLU A 821 -1.50 25.95 4.39
CA GLU A 821 -0.47 25.12 3.75
C GLU A 821 -0.75 24.97 2.26
N MET A 822 0.31 25.05 1.50
CA MET A 822 0.31 24.91 0.06
C MET A 822 1.00 23.62 -0.34
N ASN A 823 0.32 22.82 -1.15
CA ASN A 823 0.88 21.65 -1.81
C ASN A 823 0.78 21.82 -3.31
N PHE A 824 1.88 21.72 -4.00
CA PHE A 824 1.95 21.72 -5.45
C PHE A 824 2.63 20.44 -5.91
N ASN A 825 1.91 19.61 -6.66
CA ASN A 825 2.46 18.42 -7.29
C ASN A 825 2.45 18.61 -8.79
N TRP A 826 3.54 18.29 -9.43
CA TRP A 826 3.72 18.44 -10.85
C TRP A 826 4.41 17.22 -11.45
N THR A 827 3.81 16.66 -12.48
CA THR A 827 4.36 15.57 -13.27
C THR A 827 4.64 16.09 -14.67
N PRO A 828 5.84 16.67 -14.92
CA PRO A 828 6.20 17.21 -16.23
C PRO A 828 6.36 16.14 -17.30
N ILE A 829 6.80 14.93 -16.88
CA ILE A 829 7.07 13.81 -17.76
C ILE A 829 6.33 12.59 -17.20
N ALA A 830 5.31 12.15 -17.88
CA ALA A 830 4.53 10.98 -17.52
C ALA A 830 5.06 9.70 -18.18
N SER A 831 5.50 9.79 -19.43
CA SER A 831 6.11 8.70 -20.18
C SER A 831 6.95 9.24 -21.34
N PRO A 832 8.13 8.70 -21.60
CA PRO A 832 8.92 9.04 -22.77
C PRO A 832 8.27 8.58 -24.09
N PHE A 833 7.32 7.64 -24.05
CA PHE A 833 6.72 7.00 -25.23
C PHE A 833 5.40 7.61 -25.70
N TYR A 834 4.61 8.21 -24.79
CA TYR A 834 3.25 8.65 -25.08
C TYR A 834 3.07 10.18 -25.09
N GLY A 835 4.13 10.93 -25.27
CA GLY A 835 4.10 12.38 -25.34
C GLY A 835 4.08 13.06 -23.96
N ARG A 836 4.29 14.37 -23.98
CA ARG A 836 4.41 15.23 -22.79
C ARG A 836 3.04 15.55 -22.20
N ALA A 837 2.37 14.57 -21.62
CA ALA A 837 1.18 14.85 -20.84
C ALA A 837 1.58 15.30 -19.43
N SER A 838 1.82 16.60 -19.26
CA SER A 838 2.05 17.14 -17.93
C SER A 838 0.74 17.24 -17.16
N ASN A 839 0.70 16.80 -15.93
CA ASN A 839 -0.37 17.09 -15.00
C ASN A 839 0.16 17.89 -13.82
N TYR A 840 -0.69 18.64 -13.18
CA TYR A 840 -0.38 19.27 -11.93
C TYR A 840 -1.61 19.32 -11.01
N SER A 841 -1.34 19.33 -9.72
CA SER A 841 -2.32 19.69 -8.70
C SER A 841 -1.75 20.77 -7.80
N PHE A 842 -2.54 21.77 -7.56
CA PHE A 842 -2.27 22.84 -6.62
C PHE A 842 -3.36 22.83 -5.57
N ASP A 843 -2.99 22.67 -4.32
CA ASP A 843 -3.91 22.69 -3.18
C ASP A 843 -3.41 23.72 -2.17
N LEU A 844 -4.25 24.70 -1.88
CA LEU A 844 -4.06 25.65 -0.79
C LEU A 844 -5.16 25.41 0.21
N ARG A 845 -4.83 24.98 1.42
CA ARG A 845 -5.79 24.64 2.45
C ARG A 845 -5.47 25.27 3.80
N VAL A 846 -6.47 25.47 4.62
CA VAL A 846 -6.29 25.91 6.01
C VAL A 846 -5.66 24.78 6.83
N LYS A 847 -4.68 25.09 7.66
CA LYS A 847 -3.98 24.11 8.52
C LYS A 847 -4.82 23.55 9.65
N SER A 848 -5.80 24.32 10.12
CA SER A 848 -6.66 23.88 11.22
C SER A 848 -7.48 22.64 10.83
N SER A 849 -7.55 21.69 11.73
CA SER A 849 -8.35 20.47 11.57
C SER A 849 -9.85 20.77 11.38
N LEU A 850 -10.34 21.87 11.91
CA LEU A 850 -11.75 22.30 11.83
C LEU A 850 -12.12 22.92 10.47
N LEU A 851 -11.16 23.53 9.79
CA LEU A 851 -11.37 24.28 8.56
C LEU A 851 -10.57 23.74 7.37
N GLN A 852 -9.97 22.55 7.49
CA GLN A 852 -9.15 21.95 6.41
C GLN A 852 -9.93 21.64 5.13
N ASP A 853 -11.28 21.57 5.22
CA ASP A 853 -12.14 21.44 4.03
C ASP A 853 -12.27 22.77 3.27
N LEU A 854 -11.85 23.90 3.87
CA LEU A 854 -11.70 25.17 3.19
C LEU A 854 -10.39 25.15 2.41
N LYS A 855 -10.49 24.71 1.16
CA LYS A 855 -9.35 24.54 0.27
C LYS A 855 -9.63 25.12 -1.11
N LEU A 856 -8.61 25.74 -1.69
CA LEU A 856 -8.58 26.08 -3.10
C LEU A 856 -7.75 25.01 -3.81
N SER A 857 -8.42 24.18 -4.60
CA SER A 857 -7.76 23.12 -5.36
C SER A 857 -7.86 23.43 -6.85
N ARG A 858 -6.71 23.43 -7.54
CA ARG A 858 -6.66 23.50 -9.01
C ARG A 858 -5.87 22.30 -9.52
N ARG A 859 -6.48 21.54 -10.39
CA ARG A 859 -5.87 20.35 -10.97
C ARG A 859 -5.99 20.39 -12.48
N ARG A 860 -4.92 19.99 -13.14
CA ARG A 860 -4.94 19.64 -14.55
C ARG A 860 -4.68 18.16 -14.67
N SER A 861 -5.63 17.44 -15.25
CA SER A 861 -5.51 15.99 -15.44
C SER A 861 -5.07 15.65 -16.86
N PHE A 862 -4.75 14.40 -17.10
CA PHE A 862 -4.47 13.88 -18.45
C PHE A 862 -5.67 13.98 -19.39
N TYR A 863 -6.89 14.13 -18.87
CA TYR A 863 -8.12 14.31 -19.64
C TYR A 863 -8.29 15.72 -20.20
N ASP A 864 -7.58 16.69 -19.62
CA ASP A 864 -7.64 18.08 -20.06
C ASP A 864 -6.84 18.31 -21.36
N LYS A 865 -6.56 17.26 -22.11
CA LYS A 865 -6.06 17.36 -23.47
C LYS A 865 -7.17 17.90 -24.37
N GLY A 866 -7.30 19.18 -24.38
CA GLY A 866 -7.90 19.86 -25.52
C GLY A 866 -7.08 19.53 -26.76
N GLY A 867 -7.78 19.14 -27.79
CA GLY A 867 -7.16 18.74 -29.02
C GLY A 867 -6.08 19.71 -29.49
N PHE A 868 -5.14 19.12 -30.14
CA PHE A 868 -4.29 19.87 -31.07
C PHE A 868 -5.13 20.42 -32.19
#